data_287a51d237bde2dda3de8decb3d2e2c7
#
_entry.id   287a51d237bde2dda3de8decb3d2e2c7
#
_cell.length_a   1.000
_cell.length_b   1.000
_cell.length_c   1.000
_cell.angle_alpha   90.00
_cell.angle_beta   90.00
_cell.angle_gamma   90.00
#
_symmetry.space_group_name_H-M   'P 1'
#
loop_
_entity.id
_entity.type
_entity.pdbx_description
1 polymer ?
#
loop_
_entity_poly.entity_id
_entity_poly.type
_entity_poly.pdbx_seq_one_letter_code
_entity_poly.pdbx_strand_id
1 'polypeptide(L)'
;MYNIYCFVQRGIQLKKSRKTLKRANQNVSVDQVISNRILILTLTIVVCFLVIFLRLFYLQIISYNDYTAKREDYTSIKQYTSAPRGQIYDCKGRILAKTVVSHNIVFTSPNNFDEDDYELYAKRIVKVFSVSAKDFTDEDKKQAYITYKSFLSPSDSEYAANHLLTAKELKQYKNGAWGDDAESKRYQILMNRIGKKQIGEMSQADLKMCVIYQRMVVNQSTGQENVVLEDVSDDDVAYLVEHKTDFPGFDVDFGGWKREYPYGESLSDVLGSVTTSTQGLPSELASYYLSKGYQYNASVGKSGLEYQYNDLLAGTPEIAKITYDSKGLAQKEVIQEAKKGYDIHLSIDIDLQSTLDNVLKNTLSENGGTKNRENFQSLFTTVLNSKDGSVLAMSGYQMDLDTKEMTYFASGNYMSLVNPGSCIKGATVYMGESEHVVSPGEVIVDKVMNIGGQEFGSYEDHGPVDDVSALQVSSNVYMFNVAIRLAGSSYVEKEPLAVADLQGTLNLMRSYYSMFGLGNKTGVDVPNESSSYMGYGSQPGMILNYSIGQFDMYTPLQLATYGTTIASGGNLYEPHFMAYATEVNSSEVVVSNGKKIKSTLPEKNAQYLERVQQGFRACVSSGYCGDELKDIGVEVSAKTGTAEVGDYTTANLVGYAPSSSPTMSFACLAPTSSMNTKSVAPNICTTAVMPEVVKKYFELYPAS
;
A
#
# COMPACT_ATOMS: atom_id res chain seq x y z
N MET A 1 -23.23 -36.34 5.79
CA MET A 1 -23.60 -37.30 6.84
C MET A 1 -24.77 -36.77 7.68
N TYR A 2 -25.90 -36.48 7.04
CA TYR A 2 -27.17 -36.09 7.71
C TYR A 2 -28.30 -36.43 6.76
N ASN A 3 -28.80 -37.68 6.78
CA ASN A 3 -30.08 -38.11 6.22
C ASN A 3 -30.23 -39.65 6.24
N ILE A 4 -29.95 -40.31 7.36
CA ILE A 4 -30.35 -41.71 7.61
C ILE A 4 -30.78 -41.86 9.10
N TYR A 5 -31.71 -41.04 9.57
CA TYR A 5 -32.29 -41.25 10.91
C TYR A 5 -33.75 -40.73 10.94
N CYS A 6 -34.57 -41.26 10.03
CA CYS A 6 -36.00 -40.97 10.13
C CYS A 6 -36.89 -42.01 9.41
N PHE A 7 -36.64 -43.30 9.62
CA PHE A 7 -37.59 -44.34 9.13
C PHE A 7 -37.63 -45.60 10.03
N VAL A 8 -37.69 -45.45 11.33
CA VAL A 8 -38.06 -46.54 12.23
C VAL A 8 -38.82 -45.94 13.43
N GLN A 9 -40.05 -45.54 13.24
CA GLN A 9 -41.08 -45.45 14.25
C GLN A 9 -42.43 -45.15 13.59
N ARG A 10 -43.04 -46.19 13.00
CA ARG A 10 -44.51 -46.30 12.91
C ARG A 10 -44.89 -47.74 13.26
N GLY A 11 -45.28 -47.91 14.50
CA GLY A 11 -45.83 -49.17 15.00
C GLY A 11 -47.09 -49.55 14.25
N ILE A 12 -47.09 -50.73 13.64
CA ILE A 12 -48.29 -51.36 13.08
C ILE A 12 -48.95 -52.12 14.19
N GLN A 13 -50.10 -51.65 14.67
CA GLN A 13 -51.01 -52.44 15.48
C GLN A 13 -51.65 -53.53 14.61
N LEU A 14 -51.28 -54.78 14.82
CA LEU A 14 -51.94 -55.93 14.25
C LEU A 14 -53.13 -56.33 15.13
N LYS A 15 -54.37 -56.13 14.64
CA LYS A 15 -55.59 -56.70 15.19
C LYS A 15 -55.54 -58.22 15.12
N LYS A 16 -55.61 -58.89 16.27
CA LYS A 16 -55.84 -60.34 16.39
C LYS A 16 -57.23 -60.70 15.79
N SER A 17 -57.22 -61.34 14.66
CA SER A 17 -58.39 -62.11 14.14
C SER A 17 -58.09 -63.58 14.34
N ARG A 18 -58.81 -64.20 15.29
CA ARG A 18 -58.81 -65.68 15.47
C ARG A 18 -59.61 -66.29 14.31
N LYS A 19 -58.93 -66.93 13.35
CA LYS A 19 -59.56 -67.95 12.51
C LYS A 19 -58.80 -69.26 12.74
N THR A 20 -59.57 -70.22 13.29
CA THR A 20 -59.18 -71.62 13.43
C THR A 20 -58.91 -72.25 12.07
N LEU A 21 -57.67 -72.58 11.80
CA LEU A 21 -57.28 -73.39 10.65
C LEU A 21 -57.03 -74.82 11.09
N LYS A 22 -57.79 -75.72 10.51
CA LYS A 22 -57.64 -77.20 10.63
C LYS A 22 -56.19 -77.60 10.27
N ARG A 23 -55.54 -78.35 11.15
CA ARG A 23 -54.26 -79.04 10.85
C ARG A 23 -54.51 -80.09 9.78
N ALA A 24 -54.00 -79.88 8.57
CA ALA A 24 -53.72 -80.97 7.65
C ALA A 24 -52.31 -81.48 7.99
N ASN A 25 -52.23 -82.71 8.51
CA ASN A 25 -50.96 -83.43 8.68
C ASN A 25 -50.40 -83.71 7.28
N GLN A 26 -49.43 -82.94 6.80
CA GLN A 26 -48.51 -83.39 5.76
C GLN A 26 -47.16 -83.68 6.44
N ASN A 27 -46.80 -84.95 6.45
CA ASN A 27 -45.46 -85.40 6.77
C ASN A 27 -44.49 -84.88 5.70
N VAL A 28 -43.98 -83.70 5.90
CA VAL A 28 -42.84 -83.19 5.11
C VAL A 28 -41.60 -83.86 5.69
N SER A 29 -40.94 -84.70 4.88
CA SER A 29 -39.71 -85.40 5.30
C SER A 29 -38.64 -84.32 5.65
N VAL A 30 -37.85 -84.60 6.67
CA VAL A 30 -36.76 -83.71 7.14
C VAL A 30 -35.83 -83.37 5.98
N ASP A 31 -35.61 -84.28 5.06
CA ASP A 31 -34.81 -84.08 3.83
C ASP A 31 -35.39 -83.06 2.88
N GLN A 32 -36.72 -82.96 2.73
CA GLN A 32 -37.35 -81.91 1.91
C GLN A 32 -37.20 -80.52 2.55
N VAL A 33 -37.24 -80.43 3.89
CA VAL A 33 -37.02 -79.13 4.58
C VAL A 33 -35.57 -78.72 4.44
N ILE A 34 -34.62 -79.64 4.60
CA ILE A 34 -33.19 -79.35 4.41
C ILE A 34 -32.89 -78.97 2.94
N SER A 35 -33.44 -79.73 1.97
CA SER A 35 -33.25 -79.42 0.52
C SER A 35 -33.82 -78.03 0.18
N ASN A 36 -35.02 -77.65 0.65
CA ASN A 36 -35.58 -76.32 0.42
C ASN A 36 -34.76 -75.20 1.10
N ARG A 37 -34.20 -75.43 2.26
CA ARG A 37 -33.30 -74.44 2.94
C ARG A 37 -32.01 -74.26 2.18
N ILE A 38 -31.40 -75.36 1.69
CA ILE A 38 -30.20 -75.36 0.85
C ILE A 38 -30.50 -74.63 -0.47
N LEU A 39 -31.64 -74.92 -1.12
CA LEU A 39 -32.03 -74.22 -2.33
C LEU A 39 -32.21 -72.71 -2.13
N ILE A 40 -32.88 -72.31 -1.01
CA ILE A 40 -33.04 -70.89 -0.68
C ILE A 40 -31.70 -70.22 -0.42
N LEU A 41 -30.78 -70.89 0.31
CA LEU A 41 -29.43 -70.40 0.60
C LEU A 41 -28.63 -70.23 -0.70
N THR A 42 -28.67 -71.25 -1.61
CA THR A 42 -27.98 -71.21 -2.89
C THR A 42 -28.55 -70.09 -3.75
N LEU A 43 -29.87 -69.93 -3.79
CA LEU A 43 -30.51 -68.85 -4.54
C LEU A 43 -30.12 -67.47 -4.03
N THR A 44 -30.05 -67.34 -2.66
CA THR A 44 -29.59 -66.10 -2.04
C THR A 44 -28.16 -65.77 -2.40
N ILE A 45 -27.26 -66.76 -2.37
CA ILE A 45 -25.87 -66.59 -2.75
C ILE A 45 -25.76 -66.18 -4.25
N VAL A 46 -26.50 -66.82 -5.14
CA VAL A 46 -26.52 -66.50 -6.57
C VAL A 46 -27.04 -65.06 -6.77
N VAL A 47 -28.07 -64.64 -6.07
CA VAL A 47 -28.59 -63.26 -6.15
C VAL A 47 -27.56 -62.26 -5.65
N CYS A 48 -26.88 -62.56 -4.53
CA CYS A 48 -25.78 -61.72 -4.02
C CYS A 48 -24.65 -61.58 -5.03
N PHE A 49 -24.22 -62.72 -5.65
CA PHE A 49 -23.20 -62.67 -6.71
C PHE A 49 -23.67 -61.89 -7.92
N LEU A 50 -24.93 -62.00 -8.34
CA LEU A 50 -25.49 -61.21 -9.45
C LEU A 50 -25.50 -59.72 -9.15
N VAL A 51 -25.85 -59.35 -7.94
CA VAL A 51 -25.82 -57.92 -7.50
C VAL A 51 -24.38 -57.39 -7.52
N ILE A 52 -23.43 -58.17 -6.98
CA ILE A 52 -22.01 -57.78 -7.01
C ILE A 52 -21.50 -57.66 -8.45
N PHE A 53 -21.86 -58.64 -9.33
CA PHE A 53 -21.44 -58.62 -10.74
C PHE A 53 -22.04 -57.42 -11.48
N LEU A 54 -23.33 -57.11 -11.29
CA LEU A 54 -23.95 -55.95 -11.86
C LEU A 54 -23.32 -54.65 -11.34
N ARG A 55 -22.97 -54.62 -10.09
CA ARG A 55 -22.27 -53.46 -9.50
C ARG A 55 -20.88 -53.28 -10.04
N LEU A 56 -20.11 -54.38 -10.19
CA LEU A 56 -18.79 -54.36 -10.82
C LEU A 56 -18.85 -53.95 -12.29
N PHE A 57 -19.84 -54.50 -13.02
CA PHE A 57 -20.08 -54.11 -14.43
C PHE A 57 -20.40 -52.62 -14.55
N TYR A 58 -21.26 -52.10 -13.66
CA TYR A 58 -21.58 -50.67 -13.63
C TYR A 58 -20.31 -49.83 -13.34
N LEU A 59 -19.52 -50.20 -12.36
CA LEU A 59 -18.29 -49.48 -11.98
C LEU A 59 -17.22 -49.56 -13.04
N GLN A 60 -17.00 -50.72 -13.68
CA GLN A 60 -15.87 -50.96 -14.57
C GLN A 60 -16.18 -50.61 -16.04
N ILE A 61 -17.44 -50.53 -16.47
CA ILE A 61 -17.80 -50.28 -17.86
C ILE A 61 -18.61 -48.98 -17.98
N ILE A 62 -19.64 -48.80 -17.20
CA ILE A 62 -20.51 -47.62 -17.35
C ILE A 62 -19.87 -46.39 -16.74
N SER A 63 -19.36 -46.50 -15.52
CA SER A 63 -18.74 -45.39 -14.79
C SER A 63 -17.21 -45.35 -14.90
N TYR A 64 -16.62 -46.11 -15.80
CA TYR A 64 -15.16 -46.20 -15.98
C TYR A 64 -14.53 -44.83 -16.22
N ASN A 65 -15.10 -44.09 -17.17
CA ASN A 65 -14.58 -42.75 -17.53
C ASN A 65 -14.72 -41.77 -16.36
N ASP A 66 -15.81 -41.81 -15.59
CA ASP A 66 -16.02 -40.95 -14.46
C ASP A 66 -15.04 -41.22 -13.31
N TYR A 67 -14.74 -42.52 -13.06
CA TYR A 67 -13.78 -42.90 -12.02
C TYR A 67 -12.33 -42.74 -12.49
N THR A 68 -12.05 -42.89 -13.76
CA THR A 68 -10.73 -42.59 -14.34
C THR A 68 -10.46 -41.09 -14.30
N ALA A 69 -11.43 -40.24 -14.68
CA ALA A 69 -11.31 -38.80 -14.58
C ALA A 69 -11.13 -38.34 -13.12
N LYS A 70 -11.89 -38.90 -12.18
CA LYS A 70 -11.69 -38.63 -10.75
C LYS A 70 -10.32 -39.07 -10.24
N ARG A 71 -9.82 -40.23 -10.69
CA ARG A 71 -8.48 -40.69 -10.31
C ARG A 71 -7.39 -39.80 -10.88
N GLU A 72 -7.55 -39.34 -12.13
CA GLU A 72 -6.64 -38.39 -12.75
C GLU A 72 -6.66 -37.03 -12.05
N ASP A 73 -7.83 -36.55 -11.62
CA ASP A 73 -7.94 -35.34 -10.78
C ASP A 73 -7.25 -35.49 -9.42
N TYR A 74 -7.36 -36.65 -8.78
CA TYR A 74 -6.67 -36.92 -7.50
C TYR A 74 -5.17 -37.17 -7.63
N THR A 75 -4.69 -37.57 -8.80
CA THR A 75 -3.25 -37.85 -9.07
C THR A 75 -2.54 -36.72 -9.82
N SER A 76 -3.27 -35.72 -10.26
CA SER A 76 -2.70 -34.56 -10.95
C SER A 76 -2.50 -33.38 -9.99
N ILE A 77 -1.39 -32.69 -10.18
CA ILE A 77 -1.07 -31.45 -9.46
C ILE A 77 -1.38 -30.28 -10.40
N LYS A 78 -2.12 -29.28 -9.93
CA LYS A 78 -2.27 -28.01 -10.66
C LYS A 78 -1.10 -27.11 -10.30
N GLN A 79 -0.29 -26.79 -11.28
CA GLN A 79 0.80 -25.82 -11.19
C GLN A 79 0.30 -24.46 -11.68
N TYR A 80 0.57 -23.42 -10.91
CA TYR A 80 0.24 -22.03 -11.24
C TYR A 80 1.54 -21.27 -11.46
N THR A 81 1.69 -20.67 -12.64
CA THR A 81 2.83 -19.80 -12.96
C THR A 81 2.32 -18.38 -13.15
N SER A 82 2.86 -17.44 -12.39
CA SER A 82 2.45 -16.02 -12.45
C SER A 82 2.72 -15.46 -13.84
N ALA A 83 1.74 -14.71 -14.37
CA ALA A 83 1.92 -14.01 -15.64
C ALA A 83 2.89 -12.83 -15.48
N PRO A 84 3.61 -12.44 -16.55
CA PRO A 84 4.36 -11.19 -16.55
C PRO A 84 3.44 -10.00 -16.27
N ARG A 85 3.88 -9.11 -15.37
CA ARG A 85 3.10 -7.92 -15.03
C ARG A 85 3.10 -6.89 -16.16
N GLY A 86 2.03 -6.11 -16.26
CA GLY A 86 1.94 -4.93 -17.11
C GLY A 86 3.02 -3.90 -16.76
N GLN A 87 3.38 -3.05 -17.69
CA GLN A 87 4.35 -1.98 -17.47
C GLN A 87 3.68 -0.74 -16.88
N ILE A 88 4.47 0.11 -16.24
CA ILE A 88 4.02 1.42 -15.77
C ILE A 88 4.81 2.47 -16.55
N TYR A 89 4.09 3.39 -17.19
CA TYR A 89 4.64 4.45 -18.01
C TYR A 89 4.36 5.83 -17.39
N ASP A 90 5.20 6.80 -17.70
CA ASP A 90 4.91 8.19 -17.44
C ASP A 90 3.97 8.80 -18.52
N CYS A 91 3.63 10.07 -18.38
CA CYS A 91 2.73 10.78 -19.31
C CYS A 91 3.27 10.89 -20.75
N LYS A 92 4.57 10.70 -20.98
CA LYS A 92 5.23 10.72 -22.29
C LYS A 92 5.56 9.32 -22.82
N GLY A 93 5.10 8.24 -22.14
CA GLY A 93 5.34 6.87 -22.55
C GLY A 93 6.72 6.31 -22.18
N ARG A 94 7.43 6.94 -21.24
CA ARG A 94 8.69 6.40 -20.71
C ARG A 94 8.41 5.39 -19.59
N ILE A 95 9.17 4.32 -19.57
CA ILE A 95 8.93 3.20 -18.66
C ILE A 95 9.42 3.53 -17.25
N LEU A 96 8.50 3.57 -16.28
CA LEU A 96 8.79 3.76 -14.86
C LEU A 96 8.97 2.43 -14.12
N ALA A 97 8.23 1.39 -14.55
CA ALA A 97 8.40 0.02 -14.05
C ALA A 97 8.18 -0.97 -15.19
N LYS A 98 9.14 -1.89 -15.38
CA LYS A 98 9.08 -2.92 -16.42
C LYS A 98 9.24 -4.32 -15.84
N THR A 99 8.69 -5.28 -16.56
CA THR A 99 8.90 -6.71 -16.31
C THR A 99 9.94 -7.22 -17.30
N VAL A 100 11.00 -7.84 -16.79
CA VAL A 100 12.04 -8.48 -17.61
C VAL A 100 12.06 -9.97 -17.34
N VAL A 101 12.43 -10.76 -18.36
CA VAL A 101 12.61 -12.21 -18.20
C VAL A 101 13.74 -12.45 -17.21
N SER A 102 13.55 -13.46 -16.37
CA SER A 102 14.51 -13.91 -15.38
C SER A 102 14.57 -15.43 -15.43
N HIS A 103 15.74 -16.01 -15.28
CA HIS A 103 15.92 -17.45 -15.15
C HIS A 103 16.06 -17.81 -13.68
N ASN A 104 15.32 -18.83 -13.25
CA ASN A 104 15.36 -19.28 -11.86
C ASN A 104 15.89 -20.72 -11.81
N ILE A 105 16.60 -21.08 -10.74
CA ILE A 105 16.87 -22.47 -10.40
C ILE A 105 15.74 -22.92 -9.48
N VAL A 106 15.07 -23.98 -9.90
CA VAL A 106 13.95 -24.59 -9.19
C VAL A 106 14.34 -25.97 -8.66
N PHE A 107 13.63 -26.42 -7.64
CA PHE A 107 13.84 -27.73 -7.02
C PHE A 107 12.52 -28.45 -6.80
N THR A 108 12.44 -29.68 -7.28
CA THR A 108 11.36 -30.63 -6.97
C THR A 108 11.95 -31.78 -6.18
N SER A 109 11.45 -32.01 -4.95
CA SER A 109 11.98 -33.03 -4.06
C SER A 109 11.89 -34.43 -4.68
N PRO A 110 13.03 -35.14 -4.89
CA PRO A 110 13.00 -36.54 -5.25
C PRO A 110 12.43 -37.39 -4.10
N ASN A 111 11.69 -38.44 -4.45
CA ASN A 111 11.03 -39.33 -3.47
C ASN A 111 11.97 -40.06 -2.50
N ASN A 112 13.26 -40.09 -2.79
CA ASN A 112 14.27 -40.81 -2.02
C ASN A 112 15.22 -39.89 -1.23
N PHE A 113 14.94 -38.55 -1.18
CA PHE A 113 15.75 -37.62 -0.39
C PHE A 113 15.42 -37.75 1.09
N ASP A 114 16.47 -37.75 1.92
CA ASP A 114 16.40 -37.61 3.37
C ASP A 114 16.91 -36.23 3.83
N GLU A 115 16.92 -35.98 5.13
CA GLU A 115 17.36 -34.69 5.68
C GLU A 115 18.82 -34.37 5.36
N ASP A 116 19.69 -35.38 5.33
CA ASP A 116 21.13 -35.23 5.02
C ASP A 116 21.33 -34.85 3.56
N ASP A 117 20.48 -35.33 2.65
CA ASP A 117 20.52 -34.97 1.23
C ASP A 117 20.20 -33.49 1.04
N TYR A 118 19.17 -32.95 1.70
CA TYR A 118 18.83 -31.53 1.59
C TYR A 118 20.00 -30.65 2.07
N GLU A 119 20.63 -30.99 3.18
CA GLU A 119 21.79 -30.25 3.68
C GLU A 119 22.99 -30.33 2.70
N LEU A 120 23.28 -31.53 2.20
CA LEU A 120 24.35 -31.77 1.22
C LEU A 120 24.18 -30.92 -0.04
N TYR A 121 22.98 -30.95 -0.62
CA TYR A 121 22.71 -30.21 -1.87
C TYR A 121 22.60 -28.71 -1.62
N ALA A 122 22.07 -28.24 -0.49
CA ALA A 122 22.10 -26.82 -0.12
C ALA A 122 23.55 -26.30 -0.06
N LYS A 123 24.47 -27.04 0.57
CA LYS A 123 25.90 -26.71 0.57
C LYS A 123 26.51 -26.69 -0.83
N ARG A 124 26.11 -27.64 -1.68
CA ARG A 124 26.60 -27.76 -3.07
C ARG A 124 26.14 -26.59 -3.92
N ILE A 125 24.87 -26.19 -3.83
CA ILE A 125 24.32 -25.01 -4.53
C ILE A 125 25.11 -23.75 -4.14
N VAL A 126 25.29 -23.48 -2.83
CA VAL A 126 26.03 -22.29 -2.37
C VAL A 126 27.48 -22.27 -2.81
N LYS A 127 28.08 -23.43 -3.02
CA LYS A 127 29.49 -23.56 -3.48
C LYS A 127 29.63 -23.31 -4.97
N VAL A 128 28.65 -23.71 -5.76
CA VAL A 128 28.72 -23.74 -7.23
C VAL A 128 28.13 -22.47 -7.85
N PHE A 129 26.99 -22.04 -7.36
CA PHE A 129 26.22 -20.94 -7.94
C PHE A 129 26.46 -19.62 -7.20
N SER A 130 26.23 -18.51 -7.91
CA SER A 130 26.36 -17.16 -7.37
C SER A 130 25.17 -16.83 -6.47
N VAL A 131 25.31 -17.07 -5.17
CA VAL A 131 24.26 -16.74 -4.18
C VAL A 131 24.60 -15.42 -3.48
N SER A 132 23.73 -14.40 -3.61
CA SER A 132 23.89 -13.11 -2.95
C SER A 132 23.07 -13.04 -1.67
N ALA A 133 23.70 -12.81 -0.51
CA ALA A 133 22.98 -12.60 0.74
C ALA A 133 22.26 -11.26 0.83
N LYS A 134 22.48 -10.35 -0.14
CA LYS A 134 21.76 -9.07 -0.24
C LYS A 134 20.28 -9.26 -0.68
N ASP A 135 20.02 -10.34 -1.41
CA ASP A 135 18.71 -10.66 -1.94
C ASP A 135 17.81 -11.38 -0.92
N PHE A 136 18.38 -11.71 0.26
CA PHE A 136 17.61 -12.33 1.34
C PHE A 136 16.87 -11.30 2.17
N THR A 137 15.60 -11.54 2.41
CA THR A 137 14.77 -10.73 3.29
C THR A 137 15.22 -10.84 4.75
N ASP A 138 14.77 -9.93 5.60
CA ASP A 138 15.02 -10.04 7.04
C ASP A 138 14.33 -11.28 7.63
N GLU A 139 13.23 -11.71 7.06
CA GLU A 139 12.53 -12.94 7.44
C GLU A 139 13.33 -14.18 7.08
N ASP A 140 13.87 -14.26 5.85
CA ASP A 140 14.79 -15.33 5.44
C ASP A 140 15.96 -15.47 6.41
N LYS A 141 16.59 -14.34 6.78
CA LYS A 141 17.74 -14.33 7.70
C LYS A 141 17.38 -14.79 9.10
N LYS A 142 16.21 -14.41 9.60
CA LYS A 142 15.72 -14.85 10.91
C LYS A 142 15.37 -16.35 10.92
N GLN A 143 14.69 -16.81 9.89
CA GLN A 143 14.40 -18.23 9.70
C GLN A 143 15.69 -19.07 9.58
N ALA A 144 16.67 -18.57 8.79
CA ALA A 144 17.97 -19.21 8.63
C ALA A 144 18.67 -19.38 9.98
N TYR A 145 18.54 -18.45 10.92
CA TYR A 145 19.10 -18.59 12.26
C TYR A 145 18.47 -19.76 13.03
N ILE A 146 17.16 -19.97 12.92
CA ILE A 146 16.48 -21.12 13.56
C ILE A 146 17.02 -22.43 12.98
N THR A 147 17.10 -22.53 11.65
CA THR A 147 17.67 -23.71 10.95
C THR A 147 19.15 -23.93 11.30
N TYR A 148 19.95 -22.87 11.36
CA TYR A 148 21.35 -22.94 11.79
C TYR A 148 21.50 -23.53 13.18
N LYS A 149 20.66 -23.10 14.14
CA LYS A 149 20.68 -23.67 15.49
C LYS A 149 20.26 -25.14 15.51
N SER A 150 19.33 -25.56 14.65
CA SER A 150 18.95 -26.98 14.51
C SER A 150 20.14 -27.84 14.06
N PHE A 151 20.91 -27.39 13.10
CA PHE A 151 22.12 -28.08 12.63
C PHE A 151 23.23 -28.16 13.71
N LEU A 152 23.34 -27.15 14.56
CA LEU A 152 24.31 -27.16 15.67
C LEU A 152 23.89 -28.10 16.83
N SER A 153 22.64 -28.48 16.89
CA SER A 153 22.10 -29.32 17.97
C SER A 153 21.26 -30.47 17.40
N PRO A 154 21.83 -31.42 16.67
CA PRO A 154 21.06 -32.48 16.00
C PRO A 154 20.24 -33.38 16.97
N SER A 155 20.70 -33.53 18.22
CA SER A 155 19.98 -34.30 19.24
C SER A 155 18.77 -33.58 19.85
N ASP A 156 18.62 -32.27 19.63
CA ASP A 156 17.54 -31.44 20.17
C ASP A 156 17.18 -30.35 19.15
N SER A 157 17.14 -30.70 17.88
CA SER A 157 16.98 -29.77 16.74
C SER A 157 15.69 -28.96 16.82
N GLU A 158 14.58 -29.58 17.25
CA GLU A 158 13.27 -28.96 17.41
C GLU A 158 13.30 -27.80 18.44
N TYR A 159 14.16 -27.89 19.44
CA TYR A 159 14.24 -26.92 20.54
C TYR A 159 15.49 -26.05 20.49
N ALA A 160 16.33 -26.19 19.48
CA ALA A 160 17.66 -25.55 19.44
C ALA A 160 17.61 -24.01 19.56
N ALA A 161 16.56 -23.36 19.07
CA ALA A 161 16.36 -21.91 19.20
C ALA A 161 15.58 -21.50 20.46
N ASN A 162 15.13 -22.44 21.30
CA ASN A 162 14.32 -22.15 22.49
C ASN A 162 15.08 -21.40 23.59
N HIS A 163 16.42 -21.27 23.49
CA HIS A 163 17.20 -20.40 24.36
C HIS A 163 16.80 -18.92 24.26
N LEU A 164 16.08 -18.54 23.19
CA LEU A 164 15.51 -17.20 23.03
C LEU A 164 14.18 -17.02 23.76
N LEU A 165 13.55 -18.11 24.24
CA LEU A 165 12.36 -18.04 25.09
C LEU A 165 12.77 -17.74 26.53
N THR A 166 11.95 -16.99 27.26
CA THR A 166 12.10 -16.88 28.72
C THR A 166 11.77 -18.20 29.39
N ALA A 167 12.29 -18.44 30.61
CA ALA A 167 11.99 -19.62 31.37
C ALA A 167 10.48 -19.86 31.61
N LYS A 168 9.70 -18.78 31.71
CA LYS A 168 8.25 -18.81 31.84
C LYS A 168 7.57 -19.29 30.57
N GLU A 169 7.96 -18.72 29.43
CA GLU A 169 7.42 -19.08 28.10
C GLU A 169 7.77 -20.52 27.71
N LEU A 170 9.02 -20.92 27.94
CA LEU A 170 9.47 -22.31 27.69
C LEU A 170 8.67 -23.29 28.53
N LYS A 171 8.39 -22.96 29.80
CA LYS A 171 7.55 -23.81 30.69
C LYS A 171 6.10 -23.85 30.17
N GLN A 172 5.54 -22.72 29.73
CA GLN A 172 4.19 -22.68 29.17
C GLN A 172 4.07 -23.51 27.88
N TYR A 173 5.07 -23.39 26.98
CA TYR A 173 5.14 -24.16 25.75
C TYR A 173 5.19 -25.67 26.06
N LYS A 174 6.16 -26.13 26.88
CA LYS A 174 6.35 -27.56 27.23
C LYS A 174 5.15 -28.17 27.97
N ASN A 175 4.40 -27.38 28.72
CA ASN A 175 3.21 -27.83 29.44
C ASN A 175 1.91 -27.76 28.64
N GLY A 176 1.96 -27.40 27.33
CA GLY A 176 0.79 -27.29 26.47
C GLY A 176 -0.14 -26.12 26.81
N ALA A 177 0.33 -25.15 27.61
CA ALA A 177 -0.50 -24.02 28.04
C ALA A 177 -0.89 -23.05 26.89
N TRP A 178 -0.29 -23.21 25.72
CA TRP A 178 -0.61 -22.38 24.52
C TRP A 178 -1.63 -23.04 23.59
N GLY A 179 -2.09 -24.28 23.88
CA GLY A 179 -3.12 -24.97 23.10
C GLY A 179 -2.65 -25.37 21.70
N ASP A 180 -3.60 -25.45 20.76
CA ASP A 180 -3.36 -25.93 19.39
C ASP A 180 -2.46 -24.97 18.57
N ASP A 181 -2.39 -23.69 18.97
CA ASP A 181 -1.55 -22.67 18.30
C ASP A 181 -0.14 -22.56 18.87
N ALA A 182 0.30 -23.53 19.69
CA ALA A 182 1.56 -23.45 20.43
C ALA A 182 2.79 -23.24 19.53
N GLU A 183 2.89 -23.95 18.42
CA GLU A 183 3.99 -23.84 17.48
C GLU A 183 4.00 -22.47 16.75
N SER A 184 2.85 -22.02 16.28
CA SER A 184 2.71 -20.71 15.64
C SER A 184 3.12 -19.58 16.59
N LYS A 185 2.67 -19.64 17.83
CA LYS A 185 3.02 -18.66 18.86
C LYS A 185 4.50 -18.69 19.21
N ARG A 186 5.07 -19.89 19.36
CA ARG A 186 6.50 -20.08 19.57
C ARG A 186 7.31 -19.45 18.45
N TYR A 187 6.97 -19.79 17.20
CA TYR A 187 7.61 -19.26 16.01
C TYR A 187 7.57 -17.73 15.97
N GLN A 188 6.42 -17.11 16.19
CA GLN A 188 6.28 -15.65 16.23
C GLN A 188 7.16 -15.01 17.31
N ILE A 189 7.23 -15.60 18.51
CA ILE A 189 8.10 -15.07 19.57
C ILE A 189 9.57 -15.15 19.16
N LEU A 190 10.00 -16.26 18.56
CA LEU A 190 11.38 -16.42 18.08
C LEU A 190 11.69 -15.38 16.99
N MET A 191 10.84 -15.26 15.98
CA MET A 191 11.02 -14.31 14.87
C MET A 191 11.11 -12.85 15.37
N ASN A 192 10.35 -12.49 16.40
CA ASN A 192 10.40 -11.15 16.98
C ASN A 192 11.69 -10.90 17.80
N ARG A 193 12.34 -11.93 18.32
CA ARG A 193 13.55 -11.82 19.16
C ARG A 193 14.85 -11.96 18.38
N ILE A 194 14.81 -12.58 17.21
CA ILE A 194 15.98 -12.68 16.36
C ILE A 194 16.24 -11.32 15.71
N GLY A 195 17.39 -10.74 16.05
CA GLY A 195 17.85 -9.46 15.54
C GLY A 195 19.27 -9.55 14.95
N LYS A 196 19.86 -8.40 14.66
CA LYS A 196 21.20 -8.30 14.06
C LYS A 196 22.27 -9.08 14.83
N LYS A 197 22.17 -9.16 16.16
CA LYS A 197 23.10 -9.89 17.01
C LYS A 197 23.07 -11.40 16.73
N GLN A 198 21.87 -11.98 16.70
CA GLN A 198 21.68 -13.42 16.45
C GLN A 198 22.08 -13.78 15.01
N ILE A 199 21.66 -12.97 14.03
CA ILE A 199 22.04 -13.17 12.63
C ILE A 199 23.57 -13.08 12.46
N GLY A 200 24.23 -12.22 13.20
CA GLY A 200 25.70 -12.08 13.20
C GLY A 200 26.47 -13.26 13.80
N GLU A 201 25.80 -14.24 14.43
CA GLU A 201 26.43 -15.50 14.89
C GLU A 201 26.72 -16.47 13.74
N MET A 202 26.03 -16.29 12.60
CA MET A 202 26.21 -17.12 11.40
C MET A 202 27.33 -16.55 10.52
N SER A 203 28.14 -17.44 9.95
CA SER A 203 28.98 -17.06 8.82
C SER A 203 28.11 -16.76 7.59
N GLN A 204 28.64 -16.03 6.61
CA GLN A 204 27.94 -15.78 5.35
C GLN A 204 27.64 -17.09 4.58
N ALA A 205 28.50 -18.09 4.71
CA ALA A 205 28.31 -19.40 4.09
C ALA A 205 27.15 -20.17 4.77
N ASP A 206 27.10 -20.14 6.11
CA ASP A 206 26.04 -20.78 6.87
C ASP A 206 24.68 -20.12 6.61
N LEU A 207 24.65 -18.78 6.58
CA LEU A 207 23.44 -18.04 6.25
C LEU A 207 22.88 -18.45 4.87
N LYS A 208 23.73 -18.43 3.84
CA LYS A 208 23.33 -18.81 2.48
C LYS A 208 22.84 -20.26 2.45
N MET A 209 23.58 -21.17 3.05
CA MET A 209 23.21 -22.59 3.08
C MET A 209 21.87 -22.81 3.78
N CYS A 210 21.63 -22.18 4.94
CA CYS A 210 20.36 -22.32 5.65
C CYS A 210 19.18 -21.78 4.87
N VAL A 211 19.33 -20.65 4.16
CA VAL A 211 18.27 -20.10 3.31
C VAL A 211 17.97 -21.05 2.14
N ILE A 212 18.99 -21.55 1.45
CA ILE A 212 18.79 -22.50 0.34
C ILE A 212 18.12 -23.77 0.83
N TYR A 213 18.58 -24.34 1.95
CA TYR A 213 17.95 -25.52 2.58
C TYR A 213 16.46 -25.29 2.84
N GLN A 214 16.09 -24.15 3.41
CA GLN A 214 14.69 -23.83 3.69
C GLN A 214 13.85 -23.78 2.41
N ARG A 215 14.37 -23.13 1.36
CA ARG A 215 13.67 -23.07 0.06
C ARG A 215 13.49 -24.45 -0.58
N MET A 216 14.40 -25.38 -0.33
CA MET A 216 14.26 -26.75 -0.81
C MET A 216 13.20 -27.55 -0.04
N VAL A 217 13.05 -27.35 1.27
CA VAL A 217 12.14 -28.17 2.09
C VAL A 217 10.69 -27.69 2.16
N VAL A 218 10.38 -26.47 1.69
CA VAL A 218 9.04 -25.84 1.82
C VAL A 218 7.92 -26.73 1.30
N ASN A 219 8.05 -27.38 0.16
CA ASN A 219 7.02 -28.22 -0.46
C ASN A 219 7.40 -29.71 -0.52
N GLN A 220 8.28 -30.16 0.39
CA GLN A 220 8.78 -31.53 0.43
C GLN A 220 7.65 -32.59 0.38
N SER A 221 6.57 -32.36 1.14
CA SER A 221 5.46 -33.33 1.25
C SER A 221 4.49 -33.30 0.06
N THR A 222 4.49 -32.24 -0.74
CA THR A 222 3.54 -32.04 -1.84
C THR A 222 4.13 -32.38 -3.19
N GLY A 223 5.46 -32.51 -3.30
CA GLY A 223 6.17 -32.71 -4.58
C GLY A 223 6.03 -31.53 -5.53
N GLN A 224 5.63 -30.36 -5.04
CA GLN A 224 5.58 -29.13 -5.83
C GLN A 224 6.98 -28.56 -6.04
N GLU A 225 7.17 -27.93 -7.18
CA GLU A 225 8.39 -27.22 -7.53
C GLU A 225 8.55 -25.96 -6.69
N ASN A 226 9.76 -25.72 -6.17
CA ASN A 226 10.14 -24.55 -5.42
C ASN A 226 11.20 -23.74 -6.15
N VAL A 227 11.09 -22.43 -6.19
CA VAL A 227 12.19 -21.57 -6.62
C VAL A 227 13.24 -21.51 -5.51
N VAL A 228 14.46 -21.92 -5.83
CA VAL A 228 15.60 -21.94 -4.90
C VAL A 228 16.51 -20.73 -5.10
N LEU A 229 16.84 -20.43 -6.36
CA LEU A 229 17.58 -19.21 -6.75
C LEU A 229 16.80 -18.44 -7.80
N GLU A 230 16.67 -17.15 -7.61
CA GLU A 230 16.05 -16.23 -8.56
C GLU A 230 17.11 -15.46 -9.34
N ASP A 231 16.75 -15.06 -10.57
CA ASP A 231 17.56 -14.18 -11.43
C ASP A 231 19.02 -14.66 -11.61
N VAL A 232 19.16 -15.95 -11.93
CA VAL A 232 20.49 -16.56 -12.15
C VAL A 232 21.06 -16.16 -13.50
N SER A 233 22.39 -16.14 -13.59
CA SER A 233 23.11 -15.80 -14.83
C SER A 233 22.99 -16.89 -15.88
N ASP A 234 23.19 -16.53 -17.16
CA ASP A 234 23.24 -17.50 -18.25
C ASP A 234 24.35 -18.55 -18.05
N ASP A 235 25.46 -18.20 -17.40
CA ASP A 235 26.53 -19.12 -17.05
C ASP A 235 26.07 -20.14 -15.99
N ASP A 236 25.30 -19.71 -14.98
CA ASP A 236 24.73 -20.61 -13.99
C ASP A 236 23.70 -21.55 -14.62
N VAL A 237 22.85 -21.03 -15.52
CA VAL A 237 21.90 -21.84 -16.31
C VAL A 237 22.64 -22.90 -17.12
N ALA A 238 23.65 -22.51 -17.89
CA ALA A 238 24.45 -23.43 -18.70
C ALA A 238 25.10 -24.52 -17.84
N TYR A 239 25.70 -24.11 -16.70
CA TYR A 239 26.33 -25.04 -15.78
C TYR A 239 25.35 -26.08 -15.23
N LEU A 240 24.14 -25.65 -14.78
CA LEU A 240 23.15 -26.59 -14.25
C LEU A 240 22.66 -27.56 -15.33
N VAL A 241 22.43 -27.09 -16.55
CA VAL A 241 21.97 -27.93 -17.67
C VAL A 241 23.03 -28.97 -18.04
N GLU A 242 24.30 -28.58 -18.10
CA GLU A 242 25.43 -29.49 -18.41
C GLU A 242 25.67 -30.54 -17.33
N HIS A 243 25.45 -30.19 -16.06
CA HIS A 243 25.70 -31.02 -14.88
C HIS A 243 24.40 -31.52 -14.19
N LYS A 244 23.31 -31.64 -14.96
CA LYS A 244 22.00 -31.98 -14.39
C LYS A 244 22.00 -33.29 -13.60
N THR A 245 22.81 -34.28 -13.97
CA THR A 245 22.96 -35.55 -13.24
C THR A 245 23.57 -35.37 -11.85
N ASP A 246 24.31 -34.30 -11.61
CA ASP A 246 24.95 -33.96 -10.36
C ASP A 246 24.03 -33.18 -9.40
N PHE A 247 22.89 -32.72 -9.90
CA PHE A 247 21.91 -31.95 -9.16
C PHE A 247 20.50 -32.57 -9.30
N PRO A 248 20.26 -33.74 -8.71
CA PRO A 248 18.96 -34.40 -8.76
C PRO A 248 17.87 -33.51 -8.14
N GLY A 249 16.73 -33.40 -8.83
CA GLY A 249 15.61 -32.57 -8.42
C GLY A 249 15.72 -31.10 -8.81
N PHE A 250 16.89 -30.61 -9.19
CA PHE A 250 17.04 -29.23 -9.66
C PHE A 250 16.79 -29.11 -11.16
N ASP A 251 16.18 -27.99 -11.57
CA ASP A 251 15.94 -27.66 -12.99
C ASP A 251 15.99 -26.14 -13.19
N VAL A 252 15.91 -25.69 -14.43
CA VAL A 252 15.84 -24.26 -14.78
C VAL A 252 14.41 -23.92 -15.17
N ASP A 253 13.84 -22.92 -14.48
CA ASP A 253 12.61 -22.26 -14.88
C ASP A 253 12.93 -21.07 -15.77
N PHE A 254 12.57 -21.17 -17.06
CA PHE A 254 12.72 -20.11 -18.06
C PHE A 254 11.51 -19.18 -18.13
N GLY A 255 10.46 -19.43 -17.32
CA GLY A 255 9.25 -18.65 -17.25
C GLY A 255 9.25 -17.58 -16.15
N GLY A 256 10.35 -17.45 -15.42
CA GLY A 256 10.51 -16.47 -14.38
C GLY A 256 10.57 -15.04 -14.92
N TRP A 257 10.22 -14.08 -14.07
CA TRP A 257 10.34 -12.66 -14.37
C TRP A 257 10.67 -11.86 -13.12
N LYS A 258 11.33 -10.72 -13.32
CA LYS A 258 11.58 -9.75 -12.25
C LYS A 258 11.03 -8.37 -12.61
N ARG A 259 10.78 -7.57 -11.58
CA ARG A 259 10.34 -6.18 -11.72
C ARG A 259 11.55 -5.26 -11.63
N GLU A 260 11.71 -4.36 -12.60
CA GLU A 260 12.75 -3.36 -12.62
C GLU A 260 12.17 -1.95 -12.65
N TYR A 261 12.81 -1.04 -11.90
CA TYR A 261 12.45 0.37 -11.80
C TYR A 261 13.62 1.21 -12.33
N PRO A 262 13.57 1.62 -13.63
CA PRO A 262 14.71 2.24 -14.30
C PRO A 262 15.20 3.56 -13.69
N TYR A 263 14.34 4.26 -12.96
CA TYR A 263 14.68 5.54 -12.33
C TYR A 263 15.12 5.44 -10.87
N GLY A 264 15.38 4.21 -10.39
CA GLY A 264 15.97 3.94 -9.08
C GLY A 264 15.14 4.47 -7.92
N GLU A 265 15.67 5.45 -7.18
CA GLU A 265 15.03 6.03 -6.00
C GLU A 265 13.76 6.85 -6.35
N SER A 266 13.73 7.46 -7.54
CA SER A 266 12.65 8.35 -7.98
C SER A 266 11.30 7.61 -7.98
N LEU A 267 10.30 8.13 -7.26
CA LEU A 267 8.98 7.54 -7.07
C LEU A 267 8.96 6.15 -6.40
N SER A 268 10.08 5.67 -5.82
CA SER A 268 10.19 4.28 -5.34
C SER A 268 9.13 3.88 -4.32
N ASP A 269 8.78 4.75 -3.39
CA ASP A 269 7.76 4.50 -2.36
C ASP A 269 6.33 4.75 -2.85
N VAL A 270 6.14 5.57 -3.90
CA VAL A 270 4.86 5.78 -4.58
C VAL A 270 4.55 4.62 -5.52
N LEU A 271 5.50 4.24 -6.40
CA LEU A 271 5.37 3.05 -7.24
C LEU A 271 5.20 1.80 -6.39
N GLY A 272 5.95 1.73 -5.31
CA GLY A 272 5.95 0.60 -4.40
C GLY A 272 6.77 -0.58 -4.92
N SER A 273 6.40 -1.77 -4.47
CA SER A 273 7.14 -2.99 -4.77
C SER A 273 6.24 -4.18 -4.99
N VAL A 274 6.79 -5.21 -5.61
CA VAL A 274 6.16 -6.53 -5.76
C VAL A 274 6.91 -7.56 -4.91
N THR A 275 6.22 -8.63 -4.52
CA THR A 275 6.89 -9.79 -3.93
C THR A 275 7.48 -10.66 -5.03
N THR A 276 8.52 -11.42 -4.69
CA THR A 276 9.06 -12.47 -5.55
C THR A 276 8.34 -13.80 -5.29
N SER A 277 8.53 -14.78 -6.15
CA SER A 277 7.95 -16.12 -5.97
C SER A 277 8.49 -16.83 -4.72
N THR A 278 9.70 -16.52 -4.29
CA THR A 278 10.29 -17.05 -3.04
C THR A 278 9.73 -16.37 -1.79
N GLN A 279 9.33 -15.10 -1.90
CA GLN A 279 8.67 -14.36 -0.81
C GLN A 279 7.19 -14.74 -0.70
N GLY A 280 6.53 -15.01 -1.82
CA GLY A 280 5.10 -15.31 -1.87
C GLY A 280 4.20 -14.18 -1.42
N LEU A 281 3.01 -14.51 -0.90
CA LEU A 281 2.06 -13.52 -0.44
C LEU A 281 2.53 -12.85 0.87
N PRO A 282 2.43 -11.51 0.98
CA PRO A 282 2.69 -10.82 2.24
C PRO A 282 1.74 -11.33 3.34
N SER A 283 2.25 -11.61 4.54
CA SER A 283 1.46 -12.19 5.64
C SER A 283 0.22 -11.37 5.98
N GLU A 284 0.35 -10.03 5.98
CA GLU A 284 -0.72 -9.08 6.25
C GLU A 284 -1.79 -9.01 5.16
N LEU A 285 -1.45 -9.40 3.92
CA LEU A 285 -2.33 -9.37 2.75
C LEU A 285 -2.72 -10.78 2.28
N ALA A 286 -2.21 -11.84 2.91
CA ALA A 286 -2.40 -13.22 2.47
C ALA A 286 -3.88 -13.58 2.34
N SER A 287 -4.70 -13.29 3.37
CA SER A 287 -6.14 -13.56 3.34
C SER A 287 -6.85 -12.85 2.18
N TYR A 288 -6.46 -11.62 1.87
CA TYR A 288 -7.01 -10.85 0.76
C TYR A 288 -6.70 -11.52 -0.59
N TYR A 289 -5.41 -11.84 -0.84
CA TYR A 289 -5.02 -12.44 -2.10
C TYR A 289 -5.53 -13.86 -2.28
N LEU A 290 -5.53 -14.69 -1.21
CA LEU A 290 -6.12 -16.04 -1.25
C LEU A 290 -7.61 -16.01 -1.59
N SER A 291 -8.36 -15.02 -1.05
CA SER A 291 -9.78 -14.86 -1.39
C SER A 291 -10.01 -14.52 -2.87
N LYS A 292 -9.02 -13.97 -3.55
CA LYS A 292 -9.00 -13.69 -5.01
C LYS A 292 -8.46 -14.84 -5.85
N GLY A 293 -8.08 -15.96 -5.23
CA GLY A 293 -7.61 -17.16 -5.94
C GLY A 293 -6.10 -17.20 -6.20
N TYR A 294 -5.32 -16.26 -5.64
CA TYR A 294 -3.86 -16.33 -5.72
C TYR A 294 -3.32 -17.49 -4.90
N GLN A 295 -2.19 -18.07 -5.31
CA GLN A 295 -1.48 -19.10 -4.56
C GLN A 295 -0.51 -18.45 -3.55
N TYR A 296 -0.09 -19.20 -2.53
CA TYR A 296 0.83 -18.68 -1.49
C TYR A 296 2.16 -18.17 -2.05
N ASN A 297 2.67 -18.77 -3.12
CA ASN A 297 3.91 -18.40 -3.80
C ASN A 297 3.73 -17.39 -4.94
N ALA A 298 2.54 -16.79 -5.07
CA ALA A 298 2.29 -15.82 -6.14
C ALA A 298 3.03 -14.51 -5.88
N SER A 299 3.63 -13.95 -6.95
CA SER A 299 4.17 -12.59 -6.94
C SER A 299 3.05 -11.58 -7.08
N VAL A 300 2.90 -10.70 -6.09
CA VAL A 300 1.83 -9.69 -6.03
C VAL A 300 2.37 -8.32 -5.65
N GLY A 301 1.59 -7.28 -5.94
CA GLY A 301 1.89 -5.93 -5.46
C GLY A 301 1.86 -5.89 -3.93
N LYS A 302 2.97 -5.42 -3.31
CA LYS A 302 3.14 -5.34 -1.86
C LYS A 302 2.80 -3.95 -1.31
N SER A 303 3.13 -2.90 -2.05
CA SER A 303 2.95 -1.51 -1.63
C SER A 303 2.73 -0.57 -2.81
N GLY A 304 2.38 0.68 -2.54
CA GLY A 304 2.25 1.75 -3.53
C GLY A 304 1.27 1.44 -4.66
N LEU A 305 1.56 1.95 -5.85
CA LEU A 305 0.72 1.75 -7.04
C LEU A 305 0.75 0.28 -7.53
N GLU A 306 1.86 -0.45 -7.28
CA GLU A 306 1.93 -1.88 -7.58
C GLU A 306 0.87 -2.69 -6.79
N TYR A 307 0.59 -2.32 -5.53
CA TYR A 307 -0.49 -2.89 -4.74
C TYR A 307 -1.87 -2.35 -5.18
N GLN A 308 -1.98 -1.03 -5.30
CA GLN A 308 -3.23 -0.35 -5.66
C GLN A 308 -3.84 -0.87 -6.96
N TYR A 309 -3.00 -1.10 -7.96
CA TYR A 309 -3.38 -1.56 -9.29
C TYR A 309 -2.99 -3.01 -9.56
N ASN A 310 -2.81 -3.82 -8.52
CA ASN A 310 -2.41 -5.21 -8.69
C ASN A 310 -3.36 -5.98 -9.62
N ASP A 311 -4.67 -5.74 -9.54
CA ASP A 311 -5.66 -6.44 -10.36
C ASP A 311 -5.55 -6.12 -11.88
N LEU A 312 -5.04 -4.94 -12.22
CA LEU A 312 -4.74 -4.57 -13.60
C LEU A 312 -3.37 -5.10 -14.06
N LEU A 313 -2.37 -4.94 -13.20
CA LEU A 313 -0.97 -5.25 -13.52
C LEU A 313 -0.66 -6.74 -13.53
N ALA A 314 -1.29 -7.56 -12.66
CA ALA A 314 -0.87 -8.94 -12.43
C ALA A 314 -1.16 -9.90 -13.61
N GLY A 315 -2.11 -9.57 -14.48
CA GLY A 315 -2.51 -10.44 -15.57
C GLY A 315 -3.21 -11.73 -15.11
N THR A 316 -3.27 -12.71 -16.01
CA THR A 316 -3.88 -14.02 -15.75
C THR A 316 -2.78 -15.08 -15.70
N PRO A 317 -2.66 -15.87 -14.62
CA PRO A 317 -1.60 -16.87 -14.51
C PRO A 317 -1.78 -18.02 -15.50
N GLU A 318 -0.70 -18.68 -15.88
CA GLU A 318 -0.76 -19.99 -16.52
C GLU A 318 -1.24 -21.02 -15.48
N ILE A 319 -2.14 -21.90 -15.89
CA ILE A 319 -2.55 -23.06 -15.12
C ILE A 319 -2.20 -24.30 -15.93
N ALA A 320 -1.30 -25.13 -15.40
CA ALA A 320 -0.92 -26.39 -15.99
C ALA A 320 -1.33 -27.56 -15.09
N LYS A 321 -1.72 -28.66 -15.72
CA LYS A 321 -1.96 -29.95 -15.08
C LYS A 321 -0.70 -30.79 -15.22
N ILE A 322 -0.10 -31.14 -14.09
CA ILE A 322 1.05 -32.04 -14.06
C ILE A 322 0.57 -33.44 -13.73
N THR A 323 0.87 -34.39 -14.59
CA THR A 323 0.62 -35.81 -14.39
C THR A 323 1.95 -36.57 -14.50
N TYR A 324 2.07 -37.69 -13.82
CA TYR A 324 3.28 -38.52 -13.86
C TYR A 324 2.97 -39.81 -14.62
N ASP A 325 3.83 -40.16 -15.55
CA ASP A 325 3.74 -41.44 -16.28
C ASP A 325 4.14 -42.63 -15.38
N SER A 326 4.06 -43.84 -15.92
CA SER A 326 4.42 -45.07 -15.20
C SER A 326 5.91 -45.18 -14.83
N LYS A 327 6.75 -44.29 -15.36
CA LYS A 327 8.20 -44.19 -15.08
C LYS A 327 8.50 -43.02 -14.12
N GLY A 328 7.48 -42.30 -13.66
CA GLY A 328 7.62 -41.14 -12.76
C GLY A 328 8.05 -39.85 -13.50
N LEU A 329 7.96 -39.80 -14.82
CA LEU A 329 8.25 -38.62 -15.61
C LEU A 329 7.03 -37.68 -15.61
N ALA A 330 7.24 -36.41 -15.24
CA ALA A 330 6.20 -35.40 -15.28
C ALA A 330 5.78 -35.06 -16.72
N GLN A 331 4.47 -35.00 -16.96
CA GLN A 331 3.87 -34.52 -18.19
C GLN A 331 3.05 -33.28 -17.87
N LYS A 332 3.37 -32.18 -18.53
CA LYS A 332 2.71 -30.89 -18.37
C LYS A 332 1.66 -30.69 -19.46
N GLU A 333 0.41 -30.46 -19.07
CA GLU A 333 -0.69 -30.06 -19.93
C GLU A 333 -1.15 -28.66 -19.53
N VAL A 334 -1.00 -27.67 -20.42
CA VAL A 334 -1.45 -26.29 -20.16
C VAL A 334 -2.97 -26.24 -20.31
N ILE A 335 -3.68 -25.95 -19.21
CA ILE A 335 -5.13 -25.77 -19.16
C ILE A 335 -5.51 -24.33 -19.50
N GLN A 336 -4.71 -23.37 -19.05
CA GLN A 336 -4.89 -21.93 -19.25
C GLN A 336 -3.53 -21.30 -19.53
N GLU A 337 -3.40 -20.58 -20.61
CA GLU A 337 -2.18 -19.84 -20.92
C GLU A 337 -2.09 -18.55 -20.12
N ALA A 338 -0.86 -18.12 -19.81
CA ALA A 338 -0.59 -16.85 -19.17
C ALA A 338 -0.99 -15.69 -20.09
N LYS A 339 -1.69 -14.68 -19.53
CA LYS A 339 -1.95 -13.43 -20.22
C LYS A 339 -1.31 -12.29 -19.42
N LYS A 340 -0.39 -11.53 -20.02
CA LYS A 340 0.27 -10.36 -19.41
C LYS A 340 -0.79 -9.36 -18.92
N GLY A 341 -0.51 -8.70 -17.78
CA GLY A 341 -1.36 -7.65 -17.24
C GLY A 341 -1.40 -6.40 -18.11
N TYR A 342 -2.36 -5.53 -17.85
CA TYR A 342 -2.53 -4.25 -18.55
C TYR A 342 -1.37 -3.30 -18.25
N ASP A 343 -0.99 -2.51 -19.24
CA ASP A 343 -0.01 -1.44 -19.08
C ASP A 343 -0.69 -0.19 -18.51
N ILE A 344 -0.08 0.45 -17.50
CA ILE A 344 -0.61 1.62 -16.81
C ILE A 344 0.16 2.86 -17.24
N HIS A 345 -0.57 3.93 -17.57
CA HIS A 345 -0.02 5.24 -17.90
C HIS A 345 -0.35 6.23 -16.79
N LEU A 346 0.70 6.75 -16.14
CA LEU A 346 0.58 7.75 -15.10
C LEU A 346 0.58 9.16 -15.69
N SER A 347 0.07 10.10 -14.92
CA SER A 347 0.13 11.54 -15.21
C SER A 347 1.50 12.17 -14.89
N ILE A 348 2.36 11.45 -14.18
CA ILE A 348 3.72 11.87 -13.83
C ILE A 348 4.55 12.18 -15.06
N ASP A 349 5.25 13.32 -15.05
CA ASP A 349 6.34 13.62 -15.99
C ASP A 349 7.68 13.37 -15.28
N ILE A 350 8.42 12.35 -15.72
CA ILE A 350 9.66 11.95 -15.06
C ILE A 350 10.79 13.00 -15.16
N ASP A 351 10.74 13.92 -16.15
CA ASP A 351 11.73 15.02 -16.21
C ASP A 351 11.45 16.06 -15.14
N LEU A 352 10.17 16.39 -14.91
CA LEU A 352 9.76 17.27 -13.83
C LEU A 352 10.02 16.60 -12.47
N GLN A 353 9.67 15.32 -12.34
CA GLN A 353 9.89 14.51 -11.14
C GLN A 353 11.37 14.46 -10.74
N SER A 354 12.26 14.14 -11.70
CA SER A 354 13.70 14.05 -11.43
C SER A 354 14.29 15.41 -11.03
N THR A 355 13.78 16.51 -11.63
CA THR A 355 14.17 17.85 -11.23
C THR A 355 13.72 18.13 -9.80
N LEU A 356 12.48 17.82 -9.48
CA LEU A 356 11.92 18.01 -8.14
C LEU A 356 12.70 17.19 -7.09
N ASP A 357 12.99 15.90 -7.37
CA ASP A 357 13.79 15.05 -6.49
C ASP A 357 15.18 15.66 -6.19
N ASN A 358 15.88 16.09 -7.21
CA ASN A 358 17.18 16.72 -7.09
C ASN A 358 17.13 18.01 -6.27
N VAL A 359 16.15 18.88 -6.55
CA VAL A 359 15.97 20.16 -5.85
C VAL A 359 15.70 19.91 -4.35
N LEU A 360 14.79 19.01 -4.01
CA LEU A 360 14.48 18.72 -2.60
C LEU A 360 15.68 18.11 -1.89
N LYS A 361 16.33 17.11 -2.50
CA LYS A 361 17.48 16.42 -1.95
C LYS A 361 18.63 17.39 -1.65
N ASN A 362 19.00 18.21 -2.62
CA ASN A 362 20.05 19.22 -2.49
C ASN A 362 19.69 20.26 -1.42
N THR A 363 18.46 20.81 -1.50
CA THR A 363 17.99 21.82 -0.53
C THR A 363 18.05 21.31 0.90
N LEU A 364 17.57 20.07 1.16
CA LEU A 364 17.62 19.49 2.49
C LEU A 364 19.06 19.15 2.93
N SER A 365 19.88 18.63 2.04
CA SER A 365 21.30 18.32 2.30
C SER A 365 22.11 19.57 2.67
N GLU A 366 21.90 20.68 1.98
CA GLU A 366 22.64 21.93 2.17
C GLU A 366 22.19 22.71 3.42
N ASN A 367 20.90 22.62 3.76
CA ASN A 367 20.29 23.48 4.78
C ASN A 367 19.95 22.73 6.08
N GLY A 368 19.71 21.43 6.03
CA GLY A 368 19.27 20.66 7.19
C GLY A 368 20.31 20.55 8.28
N GLY A 369 19.92 20.83 9.52
CA GLY A 369 20.79 20.82 10.69
C GLY A 369 21.81 21.97 10.71
N THR A 370 21.66 23.00 9.87
CA THR A 370 22.52 24.18 9.86
C THR A 370 22.04 25.24 10.86
N LYS A 371 22.81 26.31 11.05
CA LYS A 371 22.45 27.40 11.97
C LYS A 371 21.08 28.00 11.62
N ASN A 372 20.20 28.16 12.59
CA ASN A 372 18.81 28.57 12.51
C ASN A 372 17.87 27.55 11.81
N ARG A 373 18.39 26.38 11.43
CA ARG A 373 17.66 25.25 10.83
C ARG A 373 18.03 23.91 11.48
N GLU A 374 18.33 23.96 12.78
CA GLU A 374 18.90 22.83 13.54
C GLU A 374 18.02 21.59 13.50
N ASN A 375 16.70 21.76 13.32
CA ASN A 375 15.73 20.65 13.24
C ASN A 375 15.08 20.53 11.86
N PHE A 376 15.64 21.14 10.81
CA PHE A 376 15.15 20.97 9.45
C PHE A 376 15.59 19.61 8.91
N GLN A 377 14.67 18.64 8.95
CA GLN A 377 14.94 17.23 8.63
C GLN A 377 13.97 16.64 7.61
N SER A 378 12.99 17.39 7.11
CA SER A 378 12.05 16.89 6.10
C SER A 378 11.53 17.99 5.19
N LEU A 379 11.30 17.63 3.93
CA LEU A 379 10.82 18.53 2.89
C LEU A 379 9.92 17.76 1.91
N PHE A 380 8.74 18.28 1.64
CA PHE A 380 7.73 17.67 0.80
C PHE A 380 7.22 18.63 -0.26
N THR A 381 6.99 18.13 -1.48
CA THR A 381 6.38 18.92 -2.54
C THR A 381 5.51 18.06 -3.45
N THR A 382 4.29 18.55 -3.71
CA THR A 382 3.34 18.00 -4.68
C THR A 382 3.05 19.03 -5.74
N VAL A 383 3.07 18.62 -7.01
CA VAL A 383 2.68 19.41 -8.17
C VAL A 383 1.51 18.71 -8.87
N LEU A 384 0.40 19.43 -9.02
CA LEU A 384 -0.83 18.94 -9.65
C LEU A 384 -1.13 19.74 -10.92
N ASN A 385 -1.84 19.11 -11.84
CA ASN A 385 -2.46 19.79 -12.97
C ASN A 385 -3.71 20.54 -12.49
N SER A 386 -3.75 21.85 -12.68
CA SER A 386 -4.86 22.69 -12.21
C SER A 386 -6.18 22.45 -12.96
N LYS A 387 -6.19 21.70 -14.07
CA LYS A 387 -7.37 21.48 -14.92
C LYS A 387 -8.14 20.22 -14.58
N ASP A 388 -7.48 19.24 -13.95
CA ASP A 388 -8.06 17.91 -13.69
C ASP A 388 -7.62 17.27 -12.36
N GLY A 389 -6.64 17.85 -11.66
CA GLY A 389 -6.11 17.33 -10.39
C GLY A 389 -5.11 16.17 -10.53
N SER A 390 -4.69 15.81 -11.75
CA SER A 390 -3.69 14.75 -11.96
C SER A 390 -2.33 15.13 -11.36
N VAL A 391 -1.61 14.15 -10.79
CA VAL A 391 -0.31 14.35 -10.16
C VAL A 391 0.76 14.42 -11.24
N LEU A 392 1.39 15.60 -11.41
CA LEU A 392 2.47 15.81 -12.38
C LEU A 392 3.84 15.43 -11.83
N ALA A 393 4.08 15.71 -10.54
CA ALA A 393 5.26 15.30 -9.80
C ALA A 393 4.95 15.29 -8.29
N MET A 394 5.59 14.38 -7.56
CA MET A 394 5.48 14.29 -6.11
C MET A 394 6.79 13.79 -5.53
N SER A 395 7.40 14.55 -4.64
CA SER A 395 8.68 14.18 -4.01
C SER A 395 8.71 14.54 -2.54
N GLY A 396 9.56 13.87 -1.80
CA GLY A 396 9.82 14.13 -0.40
C GLY A 396 11.10 13.45 0.06
N TYR A 397 11.76 14.09 1.00
CA TYR A 397 12.95 13.56 1.66
C TYR A 397 12.91 13.78 3.15
N GLN A 398 13.47 12.81 3.86
CA GLN A 398 13.82 12.93 5.28
C GLN A 398 15.31 12.75 5.45
N MET A 399 15.89 13.44 6.44
CA MET A 399 17.30 13.36 6.78
C MET A 399 17.43 13.06 8.27
N ASP A 400 18.24 12.05 8.59
CA ASP A 400 18.71 11.86 9.95
C ASP A 400 19.76 12.94 10.27
N LEU A 401 19.49 13.76 11.28
CA LEU A 401 20.34 14.92 11.60
C LEU A 401 21.70 14.53 12.17
N ASP A 402 21.82 13.36 12.79
CA ASP A 402 23.05 12.86 13.40
C ASP A 402 23.96 12.21 12.34
N THR A 403 23.39 11.33 11.51
CA THR A 403 24.16 10.59 10.49
C THR A 403 24.22 11.30 9.14
N LYS A 404 23.33 12.28 8.91
CA LYS A 404 23.12 12.96 7.61
C LYS A 404 22.67 12.01 6.50
N GLU A 405 22.17 10.83 6.86
CA GLU A 405 21.60 9.88 5.91
C GLU A 405 20.25 10.41 5.38
N MET A 406 20.10 10.39 4.05
CA MET A 406 18.91 10.85 3.36
C MET A 406 18.03 9.67 3.00
N THR A 407 16.74 9.77 3.30
CA THR A 407 15.72 8.78 2.93
C THR A 407 14.71 9.42 2.00
N TYR A 408 14.48 8.81 0.84
CA TYR A 408 13.39 9.21 -0.05
C TYR A 408 12.04 8.90 0.60
N PHE A 409 11.15 9.88 0.62
CA PHE A 409 9.85 9.75 1.30
C PHE A 409 8.75 10.58 0.59
N ALA A 410 8.54 10.32 -0.71
CA ALA A 410 7.51 11.02 -1.49
C ALA A 410 6.10 10.71 -0.99
N SER A 411 5.85 9.48 -0.48
CA SER A 411 4.59 9.11 0.18
C SER A 411 4.25 9.96 1.40
N GLY A 412 5.23 10.65 1.98
CA GLY A 412 5.01 11.66 3.01
C GLY A 412 4.06 12.77 2.59
N ASN A 413 3.92 13.03 1.28
CA ASN A 413 2.98 14.04 0.77
C ASN A 413 1.50 13.68 1.05
N TYR A 414 1.14 12.42 1.18
CA TYR A 414 -0.22 11.98 1.51
C TYR A 414 -0.31 11.26 2.86
N MET A 415 0.81 11.11 3.58
CA MET A 415 0.85 10.43 4.88
C MET A 415 1.22 11.36 6.04
N SER A 416 2.08 12.37 5.82
CA SER A 416 2.55 13.27 6.86
C SER A 416 1.59 14.43 7.10
N LEU A 417 1.41 14.80 8.36
CA LEU A 417 0.55 15.91 8.77
C LEU A 417 1.39 17.13 9.16
N VAL A 418 1.06 18.29 8.62
CA VAL A 418 1.78 19.54 8.81
C VAL A 418 0.80 20.65 9.19
N ASN A 419 1.19 21.53 10.11
CA ASN A 419 0.47 22.76 10.38
C ASN A 419 0.63 23.70 9.16
N PRO A 420 -0.46 24.09 8.49
CA PRO A 420 -0.37 24.84 7.22
C PRO A 420 0.05 26.29 7.44
N GLY A 421 -0.21 26.86 8.63
CA GLY A 421 -0.06 28.29 8.87
C GLY A 421 -0.86 29.12 7.89
N SER A 422 -0.39 30.30 7.60
CA SER A 422 -1.08 31.29 6.76
C SER A 422 -1.43 30.85 5.33
N CYS A 423 -1.01 29.67 4.87
CA CYS A 423 -1.42 29.17 3.55
C CYS A 423 -2.93 29.08 3.38
N ILE A 424 -3.66 28.75 4.48
CA ILE A 424 -5.11 28.51 4.44
C ILE A 424 -5.96 29.82 4.51
N LYS A 425 -5.34 30.97 4.68
CA LYS A 425 -6.05 32.26 4.87
C LYS A 425 -6.99 32.63 3.71
N GLY A 426 -6.72 32.10 2.49
CA GLY A 426 -7.66 32.24 1.38
C GLY A 426 -9.02 31.62 1.68
N ALA A 427 -9.06 30.43 2.30
CA ALA A 427 -10.31 29.81 2.71
C ALA A 427 -11.00 30.60 3.84
N THR A 428 -10.22 31.23 4.74
CA THR A 428 -10.76 32.11 5.80
C THR A 428 -11.43 33.35 5.23
N VAL A 429 -10.81 34.03 4.25
CA VAL A 429 -11.38 35.18 3.56
C VAL A 429 -12.66 34.78 2.81
N TYR A 430 -12.58 33.75 1.97
CA TYR A 430 -13.74 33.23 1.25
C TYR A 430 -14.92 32.89 2.17
N MET A 431 -14.66 32.26 3.28
CA MET A 431 -15.67 31.96 4.31
C MET A 431 -16.29 33.23 4.90
N GLY A 432 -15.46 34.19 5.30
CA GLY A 432 -15.93 35.45 5.91
C GLY A 432 -16.85 36.26 4.97
N GLU A 433 -16.50 36.32 3.69
CA GLU A 433 -17.34 36.97 2.66
C GLU A 433 -18.59 36.16 2.35
N SER A 434 -18.50 34.82 2.32
CA SER A 434 -19.65 33.93 2.05
C SER A 434 -20.70 34.00 3.16
N GLU A 435 -20.27 34.14 4.43
CA GLU A 435 -21.13 34.31 5.60
C GLU A 435 -21.50 35.76 5.85
N HIS A 436 -21.05 36.69 4.98
CA HIS A 436 -21.32 38.11 5.07
C HIS A 436 -20.88 38.77 6.40
N VAL A 437 -19.88 38.19 7.07
CA VAL A 437 -19.29 38.78 8.29
C VAL A 437 -18.21 39.80 7.98
N VAL A 438 -17.71 39.79 6.75
CA VAL A 438 -16.93 40.87 6.12
C VAL A 438 -17.42 41.03 4.69
N SER A 439 -17.28 42.24 4.15
CA SER A 439 -17.62 42.56 2.75
C SER A 439 -16.37 42.64 1.89
N PRO A 440 -16.42 42.29 0.60
CA PRO A 440 -15.31 42.51 -0.33
C PRO A 440 -14.79 43.95 -0.27
N GLY A 441 -13.49 44.12 -0.07
CA GLY A 441 -12.86 45.43 0.04
C GLY A 441 -13.08 46.15 1.40
N GLU A 442 -13.68 45.47 2.38
CA GLU A 442 -13.82 46.05 3.73
C GLU A 442 -12.45 46.21 4.37
N VAL A 443 -12.17 47.41 4.83
CA VAL A 443 -10.91 47.78 5.47
C VAL A 443 -10.97 47.53 6.96
N ILE A 444 -10.04 46.72 7.47
CA ILE A 444 -9.81 46.50 8.90
C ILE A 444 -8.41 47.00 9.23
N VAL A 445 -8.26 47.64 10.40
CA VAL A 445 -6.95 48.13 10.86
C VAL A 445 -6.19 46.98 11.49
N ASP A 446 -5.13 46.55 10.86
CA ASP A 446 -4.19 45.55 11.38
C ASP A 446 -3.28 46.20 12.43
N LYS A 447 -3.62 45.97 13.66
CA LYS A 447 -2.89 46.37 14.86
C LYS A 447 -3.06 45.33 15.94
N VAL A 448 -2.03 45.15 16.75
CA VAL A 448 -2.07 44.18 17.87
C VAL A 448 -3.36 44.33 18.67
N MET A 449 -4.04 43.22 18.92
CA MET A 449 -5.27 43.09 19.70
C MET A 449 -4.91 42.53 21.08
N ASN A 450 -5.38 43.14 22.15
CA ASN A 450 -5.27 42.59 23.50
C ASN A 450 -6.62 41.93 23.90
N ILE A 451 -6.62 40.60 24.01
CA ILE A 451 -7.80 39.79 24.32
C ILE A 451 -7.56 39.07 25.64
N GLY A 452 -8.29 39.49 26.70
CA GLY A 452 -8.15 38.90 28.02
C GLY A 452 -6.76 39.00 28.63
N GLY A 453 -5.98 40.02 28.25
CA GLY A 453 -4.61 40.22 28.73
C GLY A 453 -3.54 39.54 27.86
N GLN A 454 -3.91 38.79 26.79
CA GLN A 454 -2.99 38.23 25.81
C GLN A 454 -2.97 39.08 24.55
N GLU A 455 -1.78 39.24 23.95
CA GLU A 455 -1.59 39.93 22.69
C GLU A 455 -1.70 38.98 21.52
N PHE A 456 -2.52 39.36 20.53
CA PHE A 456 -2.72 38.69 19.24
C PHE A 456 -2.45 39.67 18.12
N GLY A 457 -1.53 39.35 17.22
CA GLY A 457 -1.14 40.28 16.18
C GLY A 457 -0.61 39.56 14.92
N SER A 458 -0.37 40.38 13.94
CA SER A 458 0.42 40.01 12.76
C SER A 458 1.91 40.08 13.09
N TYR A 459 2.81 39.70 12.16
CA TYR A 459 4.25 39.79 12.38
C TYR A 459 4.71 41.23 12.68
N GLU A 460 4.03 42.18 12.04
CA GLU A 460 4.14 43.62 12.27
C GLU A 460 2.77 44.29 12.09
N ASP A 461 2.58 45.51 12.60
CA ASP A 461 1.36 46.29 12.39
C ASP A 461 1.31 46.82 10.94
N HIS A 462 0.38 46.31 10.15
CA HIS A 462 0.24 46.70 8.71
C HIS A 462 -0.67 47.91 8.51
N GLY A 463 -1.38 48.37 9.54
CA GLY A 463 -2.35 49.46 9.44
C GLY A 463 -3.63 49.05 8.69
N PRO A 464 -4.23 49.94 7.87
CA PRO A 464 -5.47 49.65 7.13
C PRO A 464 -5.23 48.62 6.03
N VAL A 465 -5.90 47.45 6.09
CA VAL A 465 -5.87 46.39 5.09
C VAL A 465 -7.28 45.92 4.71
N ASP A 466 -7.52 45.71 3.43
CA ASP A 466 -8.71 44.99 2.96
C ASP A 466 -8.41 43.49 2.77
N ASP A 467 -9.35 42.70 2.28
CA ASP A 467 -9.23 41.25 2.06
C ASP A 467 -8.06 40.89 1.16
N VAL A 468 -7.83 41.61 0.05
CA VAL A 468 -6.74 41.38 -0.90
C VAL A 468 -5.39 41.75 -0.29
N SER A 469 -5.26 42.94 0.28
CA SER A 469 -4.03 43.37 0.94
C SER A 469 -3.74 42.57 2.22
N ALA A 470 -4.76 42.12 2.96
CA ALA A 470 -4.60 41.21 4.10
C ALA A 470 -3.99 39.86 3.68
N LEU A 471 -4.38 39.31 2.53
CA LEU A 471 -3.74 38.11 1.97
C LEU A 471 -2.32 38.42 1.47
N GLN A 472 -2.10 39.56 0.84
CA GLN A 472 -0.80 40.03 0.35
C GLN A 472 0.24 40.06 1.47
N VAL A 473 -0.06 40.78 2.57
CA VAL A 473 0.87 40.97 3.71
C VAL A 473 0.68 39.92 4.82
N SER A 474 -0.16 38.92 4.56
CA SER A 474 -0.44 37.84 5.52
C SER A 474 -0.98 38.30 6.88
N SER A 475 -1.89 39.31 6.92
CA SER A 475 -2.50 39.82 8.14
C SER A 475 -3.17 38.73 8.98
N ASN A 476 -2.77 38.58 10.24
CA ASN A 476 -3.46 37.72 11.21
C ASN A 476 -4.69 38.43 11.76
N VAL A 477 -4.57 39.72 12.00
CA VAL A 477 -5.62 40.53 12.63
C VAL A 477 -6.89 40.58 11.75
N TYR A 478 -6.73 40.64 10.43
CA TYR A 478 -7.88 40.53 9.52
C TYR A 478 -8.61 39.19 9.72
N MET A 479 -7.88 38.08 9.78
CA MET A 479 -8.44 36.72 9.94
C MET A 479 -9.07 36.53 11.33
N PHE A 480 -8.47 37.14 12.37
CA PHE A 480 -9.06 37.14 13.72
C PHE A 480 -10.42 37.86 13.76
N ASN A 481 -10.54 39.01 13.09
CA ASN A 481 -11.81 39.72 12.97
C ASN A 481 -12.86 38.87 12.21
N VAL A 482 -12.48 38.20 11.14
CA VAL A 482 -13.37 37.23 10.43
C VAL A 482 -13.87 36.18 11.40
N ALA A 483 -12.97 35.51 12.13
CA ALA A 483 -13.34 34.44 13.06
C ALA A 483 -14.20 34.93 14.24
N ILE A 484 -13.89 36.09 14.83
CA ILE A 484 -14.65 36.69 15.92
C ILE A 484 -16.08 37.02 15.46
N ARG A 485 -16.21 37.66 14.30
CA ARG A 485 -17.53 38.01 13.74
C ARG A 485 -18.33 36.78 13.34
N LEU A 486 -17.65 35.73 12.77
CA LEU A 486 -18.29 34.45 12.46
C LEU A 486 -18.88 33.80 13.73
N ALA A 487 -18.21 33.90 14.86
CA ALA A 487 -18.70 33.42 16.15
C ALA A 487 -19.84 34.27 16.73
N GLY A 488 -20.33 35.28 16.02
CA GLY A 488 -21.34 36.24 16.53
C GLY A 488 -20.83 37.10 17.68
N SER A 489 -19.51 37.27 17.80
CA SER A 489 -18.86 38.03 18.87
C SER A 489 -18.28 39.36 18.35
N SER A 490 -17.76 40.17 19.25
CA SER A 490 -17.06 41.41 18.92
C SER A 490 -15.80 41.54 19.76
N TYR A 491 -14.79 42.15 19.17
CA TYR A 491 -13.56 42.49 19.89
C TYR A 491 -13.77 43.70 20.80
N VAL A 492 -13.42 43.54 22.06
CA VAL A 492 -13.32 44.66 23.03
C VAL A 492 -11.94 44.56 23.66
N GLU A 493 -11.19 45.66 23.61
CA GLU A 493 -9.81 45.70 24.11
C GLU A 493 -9.73 45.27 25.57
N LYS A 494 -8.81 44.36 25.88
CA LYS A 494 -8.53 43.77 27.19
C LYS A 494 -9.62 42.84 27.74
N GLU A 495 -10.81 42.79 27.16
CA GLU A 495 -11.84 41.87 27.59
C GLU A 495 -11.59 40.48 27.04
N PRO A 496 -11.93 39.40 27.77
CA PRO A 496 -11.91 38.05 27.26
C PRO A 496 -12.88 37.89 26.09
N LEU A 497 -12.46 37.08 25.06
CA LEU A 497 -13.33 36.74 23.96
C LEU A 497 -14.48 35.83 24.43
N ALA A 498 -15.72 36.28 24.24
CA ALA A 498 -16.92 35.51 24.53
C ALA A 498 -17.44 34.83 23.24
N VAL A 499 -17.45 33.51 23.21
CA VAL A 499 -17.98 32.70 22.09
C VAL A 499 -19.10 31.83 22.63
N ALA A 500 -20.33 32.08 22.19
CA ALA A 500 -21.51 31.38 22.70
C ALA A 500 -21.55 29.89 22.26
N ASP A 501 -21.16 29.63 21.03
CA ASP A 501 -21.07 28.26 20.46
C ASP A 501 -19.73 28.06 19.76
N LEU A 502 -18.71 27.73 20.54
CA LEU A 502 -17.36 27.48 20.06
C LEU A 502 -17.32 26.29 19.10
N GLN A 503 -17.98 25.18 19.43
CA GLN A 503 -17.94 23.97 18.64
C GLN A 503 -18.69 24.15 17.32
N GLY A 504 -19.86 24.80 17.33
CA GLY A 504 -20.59 25.14 16.12
C GLY A 504 -19.78 26.05 15.21
N THR A 505 -19.10 27.06 15.75
CA THR A 505 -18.20 27.94 14.99
C THR A 505 -17.06 27.16 14.34
N LEU A 506 -16.34 26.32 15.12
CA LEU A 506 -15.25 25.49 14.56
C LEU A 506 -15.75 24.52 13.48
N ASN A 507 -16.94 23.92 13.67
CA ASN A 507 -17.54 23.04 12.67
C ASN A 507 -17.92 23.80 11.39
N LEU A 508 -18.43 25.00 11.50
CA LEU A 508 -18.72 25.87 10.35
C LEU A 508 -17.43 26.21 9.60
N MET A 509 -16.36 26.62 10.30
CA MET A 509 -15.06 26.89 9.69
C MET A 509 -14.52 25.66 8.96
N ARG A 510 -14.58 24.47 9.60
CA ARG A 510 -14.16 23.19 8.96
C ARG A 510 -14.99 22.83 7.75
N SER A 511 -16.29 23.12 7.74
CA SER A 511 -17.15 22.90 6.60
C SER A 511 -16.71 23.69 5.38
N TYR A 512 -16.36 24.97 5.57
CA TYR A 512 -15.80 25.81 4.48
C TYR A 512 -14.44 25.31 4.00
N TYR A 513 -13.55 24.97 4.92
CA TYR A 513 -12.23 24.45 4.55
C TYR A 513 -12.32 23.12 3.81
N SER A 514 -13.29 22.28 4.14
CA SER A 514 -13.53 21.01 3.44
C SER A 514 -13.99 21.20 2.00
N MET A 515 -14.67 22.32 1.69
CA MET A 515 -15.05 22.66 0.30
C MET A 515 -13.83 22.90 -0.61
N PHE A 516 -12.67 23.21 -0.01
CA PHE A 516 -11.40 23.34 -0.70
C PHE A 516 -10.54 22.07 -0.65
N GLY A 517 -11.04 20.98 -0.05
CA GLY A 517 -10.32 19.71 0.08
C GLY A 517 -9.51 19.55 1.36
N LEU A 518 -9.58 20.50 2.30
CA LEU A 518 -8.91 20.43 3.59
C LEU A 518 -9.75 19.62 4.59
N GLY A 519 -9.10 18.78 5.40
CA GLY A 519 -9.78 18.06 6.50
C GLY A 519 -10.23 16.64 6.16
N ASN A 520 -10.37 16.28 4.90
CA ASN A 520 -10.80 14.96 4.45
C ASN A 520 -9.75 14.30 3.56
N LYS A 521 -9.80 12.98 3.43
CA LYS A 521 -8.99 12.28 2.42
C LYS A 521 -9.28 12.84 1.03
N THR A 522 -8.25 13.06 0.25
CA THR A 522 -8.38 13.57 -1.11
C THR A 522 -9.00 12.53 -2.04
N GLY A 523 -8.81 11.24 -1.75
CA GLY A 523 -9.25 10.14 -2.58
C GLY A 523 -8.23 9.76 -3.66
N VAL A 524 -6.99 10.22 -3.51
CA VAL A 524 -5.90 9.84 -4.41
C VAL A 524 -5.76 8.32 -4.49
N ASP A 525 -5.44 7.84 -5.67
CA ASP A 525 -5.35 6.42 -6.03
C ASP A 525 -4.09 5.72 -5.48
N VAL A 526 -3.87 5.85 -4.16
CA VAL A 526 -2.80 5.17 -3.44
C VAL A 526 -3.36 4.44 -2.21
N PRO A 527 -2.74 3.39 -1.72
CA PRO A 527 -3.07 2.82 -0.43
C PRO A 527 -2.61 3.78 0.70
N ASN A 528 -3.28 3.72 1.85
CA ASN A 528 -2.82 4.33 3.10
C ASN A 528 -2.75 5.87 3.12
N GLU A 529 -3.62 6.57 2.37
CA GLU A 529 -3.77 8.01 2.54
C GLU A 529 -4.21 8.35 3.97
N SER A 530 -3.51 9.29 4.62
CA SER A 530 -3.86 9.79 5.94
C SER A 530 -5.03 10.77 5.87
N SER A 531 -5.89 10.74 6.88
CA SER A 531 -6.80 11.85 7.16
C SER A 531 -6.05 12.95 7.90
N SER A 532 -6.60 14.18 7.89
CA SER A 532 -6.08 15.30 8.67
C SER A 532 -6.22 15.06 10.18
N TYR A 533 -5.44 15.79 10.97
CA TYR A 533 -5.63 15.90 12.41
C TYR A 533 -6.53 17.10 12.73
N MET A 534 -7.60 16.87 13.46
CA MET A 534 -8.51 17.91 13.95
C MET A 534 -8.17 18.24 15.39
N GLY A 535 -7.79 19.49 15.64
CA GLY A 535 -7.52 19.99 16.99
C GLY A 535 -8.79 19.99 17.87
N TYR A 536 -8.59 19.78 19.15
CA TYR A 536 -9.64 19.80 20.17
C TYR A 536 -9.35 20.85 21.22
N GLY A 537 -10.40 21.40 21.82
CA GLY A 537 -10.27 22.27 22.95
C GLY A 537 -11.54 23.05 23.30
N SER A 538 -11.49 23.81 24.41
CA SER A 538 -12.61 24.53 24.97
C SER A 538 -12.34 26.05 25.13
N GLN A 539 -11.18 26.52 24.66
CA GLN A 539 -10.81 27.93 24.80
C GLN A 539 -11.31 28.76 23.62
N PRO A 540 -12.00 29.87 23.82
CA PRO A 540 -12.50 30.73 22.73
C PRO A 540 -11.43 31.17 21.72
N GLY A 541 -10.19 31.42 22.18
CA GLY A 541 -9.05 31.79 21.33
C GLY A 541 -8.69 30.76 20.24
N MET A 542 -9.21 29.53 20.30
CA MET A 542 -8.95 28.50 19.27
C MET A 542 -9.47 28.88 17.91
N ILE A 543 -10.58 29.65 17.81
CA ILE A 543 -11.06 30.12 16.50
C ILE A 543 -10.07 31.06 15.83
N LEU A 544 -9.31 31.84 16.63
CA LEU A 544 -8.26 32.71 16.12
C LEU A 544 -7.13 31.89 15.53
N ASN A 545 -6.60 30.92 16.29
CA ASN A 545 -5.55 30.00 15.80
C ASN A 545 -6.00 29.21 14.59
N TYR A 546 -7.27 28.75 14.58
CA TYR A 546 -7.84 28.04 13.44
C TYR A 546 -7.85 28.91 12.17
N SER A 547 -8.26 30.18 12.28
CA SER A 547 -8.38 31.11 11.15
C SER A 547 -7.05 31.41 10.45
N ILE A 548 -5.92 31.16 11.09
CA ILE A 548 -4.56 31.38 10.57
C ILE A 548 -3.77 30.08 10.35
N GLY A 549 -4.39 28.90 10.53
CA GLY A 549 -3.79 27.59 10.24
C GLY A 549 -2.86 27.04 11.31
N GLN A 550 -3.08 27.40 12.58
CA GLN A 550 -2.28 26.92 13.72
C GLN A 550 -3.02 25.90 14.60
N PHE A 551 -4.09 25.29 14.12
CA PHE A 551 -4.93 24.42 14.96
C PHE A 551 -5.13 23.01 14.38
N ASP A 552 -5.63 22.90 13.15
CA ASP A 552 -5.73 21.64 12.45
C ASP A 552 -4.48 21.40 11.59
N MET A 553 -4.16 20.10 11.34
CA MET A 553 -3.02 19.71 10.48
C MET A 553 -3.52 19.01 9.23
N TYR A 554 -2.87 19.27 8.11
CA TYR A 554 -3.22 18.73 6.79
C TYR A 554 -2.01 18.07 6.13
N THR A 555 -2.28 17.20 5.16
CA THR A 555 -1.19 16.62 4.33
C THR A 555 -0.76 17.62 3.24
N PRO A 556 0.49 17.53 2.76
CA PRO A 556 0.94 18.32 1.60
C PRO A 556 0.03 18.17 0.37
N LEU A 557 -0.50 16.97 0.12
CA LEU A 557 -1.43 16.72 -0.98
C LEU A 557 -2.78 17.44 -0.77
N GLN A 558 -3.31 17.50 0.45
CA GLN A 558 -4.53 18.29 0.75
C GLN A 558 -4.29 19.77 0.48
N LEU A 559 -3.11 20.29 0.82
CA LEU A 559 -2.75 21.69 0.56
C LEU A 559 -2.52 21.96 -0.93
N ALA A 560 -1.94 21.02 -1.68
CA ALA A 560 -1.87 21.13 -3.14
C ALA A 560 -3.27 21.11 -3.78
N THR A 561 -4.16 20.25 -3.29
CA THR A 561 -5.57 20.19 -3.71
C THR A 561 -6.32 21.48 -3.42
N TYR A 562 -6.08 22.09 -2.25
CA TYR A 562 -6.59 23.40 -1.90
C TYR A 562 -6.12 24.49 -2.93
N GLY A 563 -4.81 24.50 -3.25
CA GLY A 563 -4.27 25.38 -4.29
C GLY A 563 -4.91 25.13 -5.65
N THR A 564 -5.16 23.87 -6.01
CA THR A 564 -5.86 23.46 -7.25
C THR A 564 -7.29 23.96 -7.28
N THR A 565 -8.01 23.88 -6.16
CA THR A 565 -9.41 24.36 -6.05
C THR A 565 -9.49 25.87 -6.29
N ILE A 566 -8.53 26.65 -5.76
CA ILE A 566 -8.46 28.10 -6.02
C ILE A 566 -8.12 28.34 -7.50
N ALA A 567 -7.12 27.66 -8.03
CA ALA A 567 -6.64 27.79 -9.40
C ALA A 567 -7.72 27.47 -10.45
N SER A 568 -8.53 26.46 -10.20
CA SER A 568 -9.55 25.94 -11.12
C SER A 568 -10.86 26.73 -11.14
N GLY A 569 -10.94 27.84 -10.41
CA GLY A 569 -12.19 28.59 -10.25
C GLY A 569 -13.22 27.89 -9.35
N GLY A 570 -12.77 27.13 -8.37
CA GLY A 570 -13.59 26.49 -7.34
C GLY A 570 -13.93 25.02 -7.56
N ASN A 571 -13.33 24.35 -8.53
CA ASN A 571 -13.53 22.90 -8.72
C ASN A 571 -12.59 22.11 -7.82
N LEU A 572 -13.13 21.32 -6.90
CA LEU A 572 -12.39 20.37 -6.10
C LEU A 572 -12.26 19.06 -6.87
N TYR A 573 -11.06 18.78 -7.38
CA TYR A 573 -10.74 17.54 -8.09
C TYR A 573 -10.28 16.44 -7.12
N GLU A 574 -10.52 15.17 -7.53
CA GLU A 574 -9.87 14.02 -6.92
C GLU A 574 -8.48 13.84 -7.53
N PRO A 575 -7.39 14.01 -6.76
CA PRO A 575 -6.05 13.79 -7.29
C PRO A 575 -5.86 12.35 -7.73
N HIS A 576 -5.08 12.13 -8.78
CA HIS A 576 -4.82 10.77 -9.28
C HIS A 576 -3.46 10.67 -9.97
N PHE A 577 -2.85 9.49 -9.84
CA PHE A 577 -1.62 9.14 -10.55
C PHE A 577 -1.91 8.46 -11.89
N MET A 578 -2.84 7.49 -11.92
CA MET A 578 -3.18 6.80 -13.15
C MET A 578 -4.07 7.67 -14.03
N ALA A 579 -3.62 7.92 -15.25
CA ALA A 579 -4.45 8.55 -16.29
C ALA A 579 -5.33 7.50 -16.98
N TYR A 580 -4.73 6.39 -17.41
CA TYR A 580 -5.44 5.30 -18.08
C TYR A 580 -4.61 3.99 -18.05
N ALA A 581 -5.26 2.88 -18.38
CA ALA A 581 -4.63 1.59 -18.62
C ALA A 581 -4.96 1.09 -20.04
N THR A 582 -4.01 0.39 -20.67
CA THR A 582 -4.15 -0.14 -22.04
C THR A 582 -3.90 -1.64 -22.08
N GLU A 583 -4.42 -2.30 -23.13
CA GLU A 583 -3.94 -3.62 -23.52
C GLU A 583 -2.46 -3.56 -23.89
N VAL A 584 -1.77 -4.66 -23.67
CA VAL A 584 -0.32 -4.80 -23.97
C VAL A 584 -0.05 -4.54 -25.44
N ASN A 585 0.92 -3.68 -25.74
CA ASN A 585 1.30 -3.30 -27.12
C ASN A 585 0.12 -2.73 -27.94
N SER A 586 -0.86 -2.13 -27.29
CA SER A 586 -2.04 -1.55 -27.91
C SER A 586 -2.26 -0.12 -27.41
N SER A 587 -2.91 0.69 -28.20
CA SER A 587 -3.45 2.00 -27.77
C SER A 587 -4.89 1.91 -27.28
N GLU A 588 -5.47 0.71 -27.20
CA GLU A 588 -6.83 0.50 -26.71
C GLU A 588 -6.90 0.74 -25.21
N VAL A 589 -7.64 1.76 -24.79
CA VAL A 589 -7.84 2.11 -23.39
C VAL A 589 -8.89 1.19 -22.78
N VAL A 590 -8.48 0.42 -21.78
CA VAL A 590 -9.35 -0.52 -21.06
C VAL A 590 -9.99 0.14 -19.84
N VAL A 591 -9.21 0.98 -19.15
CA VAL A 591 -9.66 1.75 -17.98
C VAL A 591 -9.16 3.17 -18.13
N SER A 592 -10.04 4.15 -17.90
CA SER A 592 -9.68 5.57 -17.83
C SER A 592 -9.99 6.09 -16.43
N ASN A 593 -9.00 6.75 -15.81
CA ASN A 593 -9.15 7.39 -14.50
C ASN A 593 -9.03 8.92 -14.65
N GLY A 594 -9.67 9.48 -15.66
CA GLY A 594 -9.57 10.89 -15.96
C GLY A 594 -10.20 11.80 -14.88
N LYS A 595 -10.31 13.07 -15.23
CA LYS A 595 -10.84 14.15 -14.40
C LYS A 595 -12.10 13.77 -13.61
N LYS A 596 -12.02 13.83 -12.27
CA LYS A 596 -13.16 13.64 -11.36
C LYS A 596 -13.34 14.88 -10.50
N ILE A 597 -14.52 15.52 -10.58
CA ILE A 597 -14.89 16.64 -9.72
C ILE A 597 -15.66 16.08 -8.51
N LYS A 598 -15.12 16.27 -7.31
CA LYS A 598 -15.79 15.89 -6.06
C LYS A 598 -16.87 16.88 -5.67
N SER A 599 -16.60 18.16 -5.84
CA SER A 599 -17.53 19.27 -5.61
C SER A 599 -17.04 20.53 -6.30
N THR A 600 -17.93 21.52 -6.39
CA THR A 600 -17.61 22.86 -6.91
C THR A 600 -18.10 23.90 -5.91
N LEU A 601 -17.31 24.94 -5.67
CA LEU A 601 -17.73 26.09 -4.84
C LEU A 601 -18.98 26.71 -5.43
N PRO A 602 -19.90 27.25 -4.59
CA PRO A 602 -21.13 27.89 -5.06
C PRO A 602 -20.85 29.03 -6.04
N GLU A 603 -21.46 28.99 -7.23
CA GLU A 603 -21.29 30.00 -8.27
C GLU A 603 -21.64 31.42 -7.81
N LYS A 604 -22.64 31.54 -6.94
CA LYS A 604 -23.02 32.85 -6.32
C LYS A 604 -21.88 33.49 -5.54
N ASN A 605 -20.88 32.74 -5.12
CA ASN A 605 -19.71 33.17 -4.36
C ASN A 605 -18.44 33.32 -5.23
N ALA A 606 -18.54 33.23 -6.56
CA ALA A 606 -17.38 33.29 -7.45
C ALA A 606 -16.57 34.59 -7.27
N GLN A 607 -17.23 35.71 -7.03
CA GLN A 607 -16.58 36.99 -6.72
C GLN A 607 -15.67 36.93 -5.48
N TYR A 608 -16.00 36.15 -4.47
CA TYR A 608 -15.18 35.99 -3.26
C TYR A 608 -13.93 35.16 -3.55
N LEU A 609 -14.06 34.15 -4.41
CA LEU A 609 -12.91 33.38 -4.88
C LEU A 609 -11.95 34.23 -5.71
N GLU A 610 -12.47 35.14 -6.56
CA GLU A 610 -11.66 36.10 -7.34
C GLU A 610 -10.85 37.00 -6.39
N ARG A 611 -11.41 37.46 -5.27
CA ARG A 611 -10.66 38.23 -4.27
C ARG A 611 -9.51 37.44 -3.67
N VAL A 612 -9.74 36.16 -3.36
CA VAL A 612 -8.67 35.24 -2.89
C VAL A 612 -7.57 35.11 -3.94
N GLN A 613 -7.92 34.92 -5.21
CA GLN A 613 -6.97 34.81 -6.31
C GLN A 613 -6.15 36.12 -6.51
N GLN A 614 -6.79 37.29 -6.39
CA GLN A 614 -6.13 38.59 -6.39
C GLN A 614 -5.13 38.74 -5.24
N GLY A 615 -5.50 38.29 -4.02
CA GLY A 615 -4.63 38.31 -2.86
C GLY A 615 -3.40 37.41 -3.00
N PHE A 616 -3.57 36.20 -3.56
CA PHE A 616 -2.46 35.28 -3.85
C PHE A 616 -1.51 35.84 -4.91
N ARG A 617 -2.05 36.47 -5.96
CA ARG A 617 -1.26 37.17 -6.97
C ARG A 617 -0.49 38.36 -6.37
N ALA A 618 -1.16 39.17 -5.54
CA ALA A 618 -0.57 40.32 -4.87
C ALA A 618 0.60 39.90 -3.96
N CYS A 619 0.51 38.77 -3.25
CA CYS A 619 1.58 38.25 -2.40
C CYS A 619 2.89 38.05 -3.19
N VAL A 620 2.82 37.44 -4.37
CA VAL A 620 4.00 37.22 -5.22
C VAL A 620 4.44 38.49 -5.89
N SER A 621 3.54 39.26 -6.53
CA SER A 621 3.88 40.45 -7.31
C SER A 621 4.50 41.56 -6.46
N SER A 622 4.17 41.63 -5.16
CA SER A 622 4.79 42.57 -4.21
C SER A 622 6.17 42.12 -3.70
N GLY A 623 6.56 40.87 -3.95
CA GLY A 623 7.75 40.25 -3.35
C GLY A 623 7.54 39.70 -1.93
N TYR A 624 6.37 39.87 -1.32
CA TYR A 624 6.11 39.31 0.04
C TYR A 624 6.20 37.79 0.08
N CYS A 625 5.81 37.09 -0.98
CA CYS A 625 5.95 35.66 -1.16
C CYS A 625 7.32 35.21 -1.76
N GLY A 626 8.32 36.09 -1.76
CA GLY A 626 9.69 35.86 -2.26
C GLY A 626 9.95 36.49 -3.62
N ASP A 627 11.06 37.24 -3.74
CA ASP A 627 11.48 37.87 -4.98
C ASP A 627 11.85 36.85 -6.03
N GLU A 628 12.40 35.69 -5.62
CA GLU A 628 12.79 34.61 -6.51
C GLU A 628 11.58 34.04 -7.30
N LEU A 629 10.40 33.98 -6.68
CA LEU A 629 9.17 33.58 -7.36
C LEU A 629 8.60 34.68 -8.29
N LYS A 630 8.79 35.93 -7.91
CA LYS A 630 8.33 37.08 -8.69
C LYS A 630 9.11 37.18 -10.05
N ASP A 631 10.40 36.89 -10.02
CA ASP A 631 11.32 37.16 -11.12
C ASP A 631 11.52 35.97 -12.07
N ILE A 632 10.77 34.87 -11.94
CA ILE A 632 10.92 33.65 -12.78
C ILE A 632 10.41 33.81 -14.24
N GLY A 633 9.82 34.93 -14.60
CA GLY A 633 9.32 35.20 -15.95
C GLY A 633 7.92 34.67 -16.26
N VAL A 634 7.24 34.05 -15.26
CA VAL A 634 5.84 33.61 -15.34
C VAL A 634 5.09 34.17 -14.14
N GLU A 635 3.87 34.69 -14.35
CA GLU A 635 3.06 35.16 -13.23
C GLU A 635 2.62 33.99 -12.32
N VAL A 636 3.07 34.01 -11.09
CA VAL A 636 2.67 33.04 -10.06
C VAL A 636 1.71 33.69 -9.07
N SER A 637 0.70 32.95 -8.65
CA SER A 637 -0.16 33.26 -7.50
C SER A 637 0.13 32.27 -6.38
N ALA A 638 0.51 32.77 -5.20
CA ALA A 638 0.86 31.89 -4.10
C ALA A 638 0.60 32.54 -2.73
N LYS A 639 0.57 31.72 -1.70
CA LYS A 639 0.48 32.15 -0.30
C LYS A 639 1.50 31.37 0.55
N THR A 640 2.33 32.09 1.26
CA THR A 640 3.25 31.51 2.25
C THR A 640 2.52 31.17 3.53
N GLY A 641 3.05 30.17 4.23
CA GLY A 641 2.61 29.77 5.56
C GLY A 641 3.79 29.58 6.49
N THR A 642 3.65 30.12 7.69
CA THR A 642 4.56 29.87 8.80
C THR A 642 3.70 29.54 10.00
N ALA A 643 3.86 28.36 10.56
CA ALA A 643 3.19 27.92 11.77
C ALA A 643 4.23 27.65 12.85
N GLU A 644 3.89 27.96 14.08
CA GLU A 644 4.73 27.67 15.24
C GLU A 644 4.53 26.20 15.65
N VAL A 645 5.63 25.47 15.82
CA VAL A 645 5.66 24.06 16.22
C VAL A 645 6.67 23.94 17.37
N GLY A 646 6.23 24.24 18.59
CA GLY A 646 7.11 24.35 19.74
C GLY A 646 8.19 25.43 19.53
N ASP A 647 9.45 25.04 19.62
CA ASP A 647 10.61 25.94 19.42
C ASP A 647 10.95 26.20 17.95
N TYR A 648 10.18 25.67 17.01
CA TYR A 648 10.42 25.74 15.57
C TYR A 648 9.25 26.34 14.82
N THR A 649 9.50 26.69 13.55
CA THR A 649 8.47 27.15 12.62
C THR A 649 8.48 26.33 11.34
N THR A 650 7.31 26.17 10.73
CA THR A 650 7.20 25.60 9.37
C THR A 650 7.61 26.65 8.33
N ALA A 651 8.00 26.17 7.12
CA ALA A 651 8.08 27.00 5.94
C ALA A 651 7.24 26.34 4.85
N ASN A 652 6.06 26.91 4.61
CA ASN A 652 5.08 26.37 3.68
C ASN A 652 4.80 27.36 2.55
N LEU A 653 4.41 26.82 1.39
CA LEU A 653 3.96 27.58 0.24
C LEU A 653 2.91 26.80 -0.52
N VAL A 654 1.79 27.43 -0.85
CA VAL A 654 0.74 26.90 -1.72
C VAL A 654 0.51 27.91 -2.84
N GLY A 655 0.39 27.41 -4.07
CA GLY A 655 0.20 28.32 -5.20
C GLY A 655 -0.13 27.62 -6.51
N TYR A 656 -0.16 28.41 -7.56
CA TYR A 656 -0.43 27.96 -8.92
C TYR A 656 0.15 28.93 -9.96
N ALA A 657 0.33 28.44 -11.17
CA ALA A 657 0.84 29.21 -12.30
C ALA A 657 0.29 28.68 -13.64
N PRO A 658 0.18 29.58 -14.70
CA PRO A 658 0.18 31.02 -14.63
C PRO A 658 -1.02 31.56 -13.84
N SER A 659 -0.92 32.77 -13.29
CA SER A 659 -2.00 33.37 -12.50
C SER A 659 -3.32 33.52 -13.28
N SER A 660 -3.27 33.87 -14.55
CA SER A 660 -4.46 34.14 -15.38
C SER A 660 -5.10 32.89 -16.01
N SER A 661 -4.31 31.85 -16.26
CA SER A 661 -4.78 30.59 -16.87
C SER A 661 -4.01 29.40 -16.28
N PRO A 662 -4.31 29.01 -15.04
CA PRO A 662 -3.53 28.02 -14.32
C PRO A 662 -3.45 26.67 -15.03
N THR A 663 -2.23 26.16 -15.17
CA THR A 663 -1.94 24.81 -15.69
C THR A 663 -1.28 23.92 -14.66
N MET A 664 -0.57 24.51 -13.68
CA MET A 664 -0.02 23.80 -12.56
C MET A 664 -0.45 24.44 -11.23
N SER A 665 -0.61 23.63 -10.22
CA SER A 665 -0.75 24.04 -8.81
C SER A 665 0.20 23.23 -7.95
N PHE A 666 0.57 23.74 -6.80
CA PHE A 666 1.59 23.11 -5.98
C PHE A 666 1.41 23.40 -4.50
N ALA A 667 2.00 22.53 -3.69
CA ALA A 667 2.29 22.78 -2.28
C ALA A 667 3.72 22.33 -1.99
N CYS A 668 4.49 23.15 -1.30
CA CYS A 668 5.82 22.86 -0.78
C CYS A 668 5.80 23.08 0.75
N LEU A 669 6.26 22.09 1.53
CA LEU A 669 6.16 22.11 2.99
C LEU A 669 7.44 21.60 3.64
N ALA A 670 7.95 22.40 4.58
CA ALA A 670 9.05 22.08 5.45
C ALA A 670 8.58 22.17 6.92
N PRO A 671 8.25 21.05 7.58
CA PRO A 671 7.55 21.03 8.88
C PRO A 671 8.30 21.68 10.05
N THR A 672 9.64 21.67 10.03
CA THR A 672 10.47 22.25 11.09
C THR A 672 11.66 23.00 10.47
N SER A 673 11.32 23.97 9.61
CA SER A 673 12.29 24.64 8.72
C SER A 673 13.22 25.62 9.41
N SER A 674 12.80 26.26 10.53
CA SER A 674 13.58 27.30 11.20
C SER A 674 13.33 27.31 12.70
N MET A 675 14.27 27.86 13.46
CA MET A 675 14.05 28.16 14.86
C MET A 675 13.01 29.28 15.02
N ASN A 676 12.10 29.13 16.00
CA ASN A 676 11.14 30.16 16.37
C ASN A 676 11.81 31.29 17.19
N THR A 677 12.57 32.13 16.51
CA THR A 677 13.33 33.23 17.08
C THR A 677 13.00 34.53 16.35
N LYS A 678 13.47 35.66 16.85
CA LYS A 678 13.32 36.97 16.20
C LYS A 678 13.94 37.04 14.80
N SER A 679 14.84 36.08 14.45
CA SER A 679 15.49 35.95 13.14
C SER A 679 15.08 34.61 12.52
N VAL A 680 13.86 34.54 12.01
CA VAL A 680 13.37 33.38 11.26
C VAL A 680 14.15 33.28 9.94
N ALA A 681 14.61 32.09 9.60
CA ALA A 681 15.30 31.86 8.31
C ALA A 681 14.32 32.08 7.13
N PRO A 682 14.82 32.54 5.96
CA PRO A 682 13.98 32.69 4.78
C PRO A 682 13.19 31.42 4.43
N ASN A 683 11.98 31.59 3.90
CA ASN A 683 11.16 30.44 3.54
C ASN A 683 11.80 29.64 2.39
N ILE A 684 12.24 28.42 2.70
CA ILE A 684 12.98 27.57 1.75
C ILE A 684 12.15 27.19 0.52
N CYS A 685 10.81 27.11 0.67
CA CYS A 685 9.92 26.81 -0.45
C CYS A 685 9.85 27.94 -1.48
N THR A 686 10.01 29.20 -1.03
CA THR A 686 9.98 30.38 -1.93
C THR A 686 11.34 30.70 -2.51
N THR A 687 12.44 30.43 -1.78
CA THR A 687 13.79 30.85 -2.18
C THR A 687 14.59 29.81 -2.94
N ALA A 688 14.32 28.49 -2.68
CA ALA A 688 15.14 27.43 -3.26
C ALA A 688 14.33 26.39 -4.06
N VAL A 689 13.12 26.04 -3.61
CA VAL A 689 12.40 24.87 -4.19
C VAL A 689 11.53 25.30 -5.37
N MET A 690 10.50 26.11 -5.10
CA MET A 690 9.48 26.36 -6.13
C MET A 690 9.93 27.20 -7.31
N PRO A 691 10.89 28.15 -7.19
CA PRO A 691 11.42 28.83 -8.36
C PRO A 691 11.98 27.86 -9.42
N GLU A 692 12.78 26.89 -9.01
CA GLU A 692 13.38 25.90 -9.91
C GLU A 692 12.32 24.95 -10.51
N VAL A 693 11.35 24.51 -9.69
CA VAL A 693 10.28 23.61 -10.14
C VAL A 693 9.33 24.30 -11.14
N VAL A 694 8.91 25.51 -10.86
CA VAL A 694 8.04 26.29 -11.76
C VAL A 694 8.76 26.59 -13.08
N LYS A 695 10.03 27.02 -13.00
CA LYS A 695 10.86 27.23 -14.18
C LYS A 695 10.96 25.99 -15.04
N LYS A 696 11.27 24.83 -14.42
CA LYS A 696 11.33 23.54 -15.12
C LYS A 696 10.01 23.15 -15.77
N TYR A 697 8.90 23.35 -15.06
CA TYR A 697 7.58 23.08 -15.62
C TYR A 697 7.33 23.86 -16.89
N PHE A 698 7.62 25.18 -16.92
CA PHE A 698 7.41 26.02 -18.09
C PHE A 698 8.48 25.86 -19.20
N GLU A 699 9.64 25.28 -18.88
CA GLU A 699 10.57 24.76 -19.91
C GLU A 699 9.96 23.54 -20.64
N LEU A 700 9.29 22.64 -19.92
CA LEU A 700 8.66 21.44 -20.48
C LEU A 700 7.31 21.73 -21.15
N TYR A 701 6.56 22.70 -20.61
CA TYR A 701 5.21 23.07 -21.02
C TYR A 701 5.11 24.61 -21.16
N PRO A 702 5.64 25.20 -22.23
CA PRO A 702 5.63 26.66 -22.40
C PRO A 702 4.21 27.23 -22.29
N ALA A 703 4.07 28.34 -21.55
CA ALA A 703 2.81 29.07 -21.49
C ALA A 703 2.44 29.55 -22.88
N SER A 704 1.23 29.17 -23.35
CA SER A 704 0.72 29.59 -24.68
C SER A 704 0.26 31.05 -24.68
#